data_5c6b834c2baf173a9feba3f7720a52ce
#
_entry.id   5c6b834c2baf173a9feba3f7720a52ce
#
_cell.length_a   1.000
_cell.length_b   1.000
_cell.length_c   1.000
_cell.angle_alpha   90.00
_cell.angle_beta   90.00
_cell.angle_gamma   90.00
#
_symmetry.space_group_name_H-M   'P 1'
#
loop_
_entity.id
_entity.type
_entity.pdbx_description
1 polymer ?
#
loop_
_entity_poly.entity_id
_entity_poly.type
_entity_poly.pdbx_seq_one_letter_code
_entity_poly.pdbx_strand_id
1 'polypeptide(L)'
;MEISLEEQKSLLNQFLERWPVEKISQLTLEEYIDVDNNDTFAYWLEHKTRELGSIRGGDASKFGIYKRKQPPKGNRKHISHGELYSWVSRFGNSEEDAFENVKAKLIDIIRLVGADDLEGIDNIDLGDTLKWKVAFLYQNQGTPALLNIFKLESLRQISDKPKATFPEAYRLLMAERGSKNVIEYGFDVYKQHKAMLLVDDDVDDEKHYQTSKSSAALNTILYGPPGTGKTYSTITKAIEIIEPKFWATNIKNRAALKQRFDELVNSNRIGFVTFHQSFSYEDFVEGIKANTDENGKISYDIEEGIFKQMCDAASSRVVTEESDLSIDVSSRNVWKMSLGNTLGEDAYVYDHCIEHNYIALGYGGTIDFSGADSRKEITKLYRDAGFTIENESYDYNVTSINYFKNHMNVGDLVIVSDGNQKFRAIAEVTSEYYFEENETGHYCQLRKVRWLKVYSPSLPTSELFSKNLSQQTIYSLKPPTLDLIKLQALLTGGEEKGSLAVGSNISGYAVTSISSEIIEFKKPNGSRLPLPMSIINELVDLVKNGKGTIEDIKNKTLFDKVETNLEKYLVNGYSNLLAQLVAYIIDNGLSFGDRVSSDNRVLIIDEINRGNIANIFGELITLIEPSKRAGEPDALSVTLPYTKKPFSVPSNLYLLGTMNTADKSLAQVDIALRRRFEFVEMMPDYELLKSIPKIQGIDISRLAKAINQRIELLFDREHTIGHSFFLPLISEPTIEKLGEIFELQILPLLEEYFFEDWERVGQVLGDHLKAASNKAESDNRFIIEKYSTSEIAELMGSEWEPNGVQAFIRNDYALTNPDAYIACYEPR
;
A
#
# COMPACT_ATOMS: atom_id res chain seq x y z
N MET A 1 -6.35 -10.04 26.00
CA MET A 1 -6.20 -11.14 26.98
C MET A 1 -7.21 -12.21 26.64
N GLU A 2 -6.77 -13.46 26.42
CA GLU A 2 -7.70 -14.59 26.35
C GLU A 2 -8.23 -14.78 27.77
N ILE A 3 -9.55 -14.71 27.95
CA ILE A 3 -10.18 -14.99 29.26
C ILE A 3 -10.13 -16.50 29.54
N SER A 4 -10.08 -16.86 30.82
CA SER A 4 -10.03 -18.25 31.24
C SER A 4 -11.32 -19.04 30.89
N LEU A 5 -11.24 -20.35 30.81
CA LEU A 5 -12.42 -21.20 30.56
C LEU A 5 -13.54 -20.99 31.60
N GLU A 6 -13.18 -20.69 32.84
CA GLU A 6 -14.16 -20.42 33.92
C GLU A 6 -14.85 -19.06 33.69
N GLU A 7 -14.14 -18.05 33.20
CA GLU A 7 -14.74 -16.76 32.81
C GLU A 7 -15.64 -16.91 31.59
N GLN A 8 -15.27 -17.75 30.62
CA GLN A 8 -16.11 -18.04 29.45
C GLN A 8 -17.41 -18.75 29.84
N LYS A 9 -17.34 -19.73 30.71
CA LYS A 9 -18.55 -20.40 31.31
C LYS A 9 -19.42 -19.43 32.11
N SER A 10 -18.79 -18.55 32.91
CA SER A 10 -19.50 -17.50 33.62
C SER A 10 -20.23 -16.55 32.65
N LEU A 11 -19.57 -16.16 31.58
CA LEU A 11 -20.15 -15.29 30.52
C LEU A 11 -21.36 -15.96 29.83
N LEU A 12 -21.25 -17.27 29.53
CA LEU A 12 -22.37 -18.02 28.97
C LEU A 12 -23.56 -18.08 29.95
N ASN A 13 -23.30 -18.30 31.21
CA ASN A 13 -24.35 -18.31 32.23
C ASN A 13 -25.02 -16.94 32.37
N GLN A 14 -24.23 -15.84 32.39
CA GLN A 14 -24.76 -14.48 32.38
C GLN A 14 -25.64 -14.20 31.17
N PHE A 15 -25.27 -14.72 30.00
CA PHE A 15 -26.09 -14.58 28.81
C PHE A 15 -27.42 -15.33 28.97
N LEU A 16 -27.40 -16.58 29.41
CA LEU A 16 -28.61 -17.40 29.59
C LEU A 16 -29.52 -16.87 30.69
N GLU A 17 -28.98 -16.32 31.78
CA GLU A 17 -29.73 -15.61 32.81
C GLU A 17 -30.40 -14.36 32.33
N ARG A 18 -29.68 -13.56 31.51
CA ARG A 18 -30.23 -12.30 30.95
C ARG A 18 -31.28 -12.55 29.87
N TRP A 19 -31.09 -13.61 29.07
CA TRP A 19 -31.91 -13.97 27.93
C TRP A 19 -32.37 -15.45 28.03
N PRO A 20 -33.16 -15.82 29.03
CA PRO A 20 -33.70 -17.18 29.11
C PRO A 20 -34.66 -17.45 27.96
N VAL A 21 -34.89 -18.74 27.64
CA VAL A 21 -35.71 -19.17 26.47
C VAL A 21 -37.11 -18.55 26.51
N GLU A 22 -37.70 -18.50 27.68
CA GLU A 22 -39.06 -17.93 27.91
C GLU A 22 -39.09 -16.45 27.54
N LYS A 23 -38.01 -15.70 27.76
CA LYS A 23 -37.92 -14.27 27.44
C LYS A 23 -37.83 -14.03 25.95
N ILE A 24 -37.26 -14.91 25.19
CA ILE A 24 -37.14 -14.77 23.72
C ILE A 24 -38.53 -14.74 23.05
N SER A 25 -39.51 -15.48 23.57
CA SER A 25 -40.88 -15.44 23.08
C SER A 25 -41.60 -14.12 23.36
N GLN A 26 -41.16 -13.39 24.38
CA GLN A 26 -41.72 -12.11 24.84
C GLN A 26 -40.87 -10.92 24.40
N LEU A 27 -39.81 -11.14 23.58
CA LEU A 27 -38.86 -10.12 23.18
C LEU A 27 -39.55 -9.00 22.39
N THR A 28 -39.30 -7.77 22.76
CA THR A 28 -39.73 -6.57 22.00
C THR A 28 -38.67 -6.16 20.99
N LEU A 29 -39.02 -5.33 20.02
CA LEU A 29 -38.10 -4.84 19.00
C LEU A 29 -36.95 -4.01 19.61
N GLU A 30 -37.23 -3.19 20.62
CA GLU A 30 -36.26 -2.39 21.34
C GLU A 30 -35.30 -3.26 22.17
N GLU A 31 -35.83 -4.32 22.82
CA GLU A 31 -34.98 -5.29 23.53
C GLU A 31 -34.15 -6.15 22.56
N TYR A 32 -34.63 -6.39 21.35
CA TYR A 32 -33.89 -7.11 20.33
C TYR A 32 -32.72 -6.32 19.83
N ILE A 33 -32.94 -5.08 19.36
CA ILE A 33 -31.91 -4.24 18.79
C ILE A 33 -32.19 -2.74 18.96
N ASP A 34 -31.31 -2.05 19.62
CA ASP A 34 -31.29 -0.61 19.75
C ASP A 34 -29.83 -0.11 19.65
N VAL A 35 -29.64 1.04 18.98
CA VAL A 35 -28.30 1.61 18.76
C VAL A 35 -27.75 2.39 19.94
N ASP A 36 -28.64 2.79 20.87
CA ASP A 36 -28.31 3.58 22.06
C ASP A 36 -28.33 2.74 23.35
N ASN A 37 -28.70 1.45 23.25
CA ASN A 37 -28.78 0.52 24.38
C ASN A 37 -27.78 -0.63 24.24
N ASN A 38 -26.77 -0.65 25.09
CA ASN A 38 -25.75 -1.69 25.15
C ASN A 38 -26.20 -2.98 25.89
N ASP A 39 -27.48 -3.15 26.14
CA ASP A 39 -28.05 -4.33 26.81
C ASP A 39 -29.18 -5.01 25.99
N THR A 40 -29.15 -4.85 24.66
CA THR A 40 -30.06 -5.54 23.74
C THR A 40 -29.57 -6.94 23.40
N PHE A 41 -30.47 -7.80 22.94
CA PHE A 41 -30.14 -9.17 22.54
C PHE A 41 -29.05 -9.21 21.43
N ALA A 42 -29.20 -8.37 20.39
CA ALA A 42 -28.21 -8.24 19.32
C ALA A 42 -26.85 -7.76 19.84
N TYR A 43 -26.84 -6.80 20.77
CA TYR A 43 -25.59 -6.31 21.39
C TYR A 43 -24.87 -7.43 22.20
N TRP A 44 -25.62 -8.23 22.93
CA TRP A 44 -25.07 -9.40 23.64
C TRP A 44 -24.46 -10.39 22.69
N LEU A 45 -25.14 -10.72 21.57
CA LEU A 45 -24.65 -11.68 20.58
C LEU A 45 -23.36 -11.20 19.91
N GLU A 46 -23.28 -9.93 19.58
CA GLU A 46 -22.13 -9.38 18.82
C GLU A 46 -20.96 -8.93 19.70
N HIS A 47 -21.26 -8.32 20.86
CA HIS A 47 -20.25 -7.67 21.69
C HIS A 47 -19.97 -8.38 22.99
N LYS A 48 -20.97 -8.58 23.86
CA LYS A 48 -20.74 -9.14 25.20
C LYS A 48 -20.29 -10.60 25.16
N THR A 49 -20.86 -11.42 24.27
CA THR A 49 -20.46 -12.83 24.11
C THR A 49 -19.36 -13.07 23.08
N ARG A 50 -18.56 -12.04 22.76
CA ARG A 50 -17.46 -12.13 21.78
C ARG A 50 -16.47 -13.25 22.11
N GLU A 51 -16.15 -13.41 23.37
CA GLU A 51 -15.22 -14.43 23.88
C GLU A 51 -15.81 -15.85 23.89
N LEU A 52 -17.05 -16.01 23.43
CA LEU A 52 -17.71 -17.30 23.15
C LEU A 52 -17.84 -17.56 21.65
N GLY A 53 -16.97 -16.98 20.83
CA GLY A 53 -17.00 -17.02 19.38
C GLY A 53 -17.59 -15.73 18.77
N SER A 54 -16.80 -15.06 17.94
CA SER A 54 -17.15 -13.76 17.39
C SER A 54 -18.03 -13.86 16.15
N ILE A 55 -19.09 -13.05 16.09
CA ILE A 55 -19.87 -12.74 14.87
C ILE A 55 -19.68 -11.29 14.44
N ARG A 56 -18.68 -10.60 14.97
CA ARG A 56 -18.38 -9.20 14.68
C ARG A 56 -17.95 -9.03 13.23
N GLY A 57 -18.41 -7.95 12.61
CA GLY A 57 -18.15 -7.59 11.21
C GLY A 57 -19.37 -7.79 10.31
N GLY A 58 -19.31 -7.24 9.11
CA GLY A 58 -20.41 -7.21 8.17
C GLY A 58 -21.44 -6.12 8.47
N ASP A 59 -22.53 -6.10 7.67
CA ASP A 59 -23.64 -5.13 7.77
C ASP A 59 -24.60 -5.54 8.91
N ALA A 60 -25.22 -4.57 9.56
CA ALA A 60 -26.26 -4.76 10.58
C ALA A 60 -27.49 -5.56 10.06
N SER A 61 -27.67 -5.66 8.75
CA SER A 61 -28.70 -6.49 8.11
C SER A 61 -28.59 -8.00 8.46
N LYS A 62 -27.45 -8.45 8.97
CA LYS A 62 -27.27 -9.83 9.49
C LYS A 62 -28.26 -10.18 10.61
N PHE A 63 -28.73 -9.17 11.36
CA PHE A 63 -29.74 -9.35 12.40
C PHE A 63 -31.18 -9.42 11.85
N GLY A 64 -31.36 -9.29 10.54
CA GLY A 64 -32.66 -9.33 9.87
C GLY A 64 -33.40 -8.00 9.91
N ILE A 65 -33.41 -7.32 11.05
CA ILE A 65 -33.92 -5.96 11.28
C ILE A 65 -32.93 -5.20 12.17
N TYR A 66 -32.80 -3.88 11.96
CA TYR A 66 -31.88 -3.03 12.73
C TYR A 66 -32.35 -1.58 12.79
N LYS A 67 -32.09 -0.91 13.91
CA LYS A 67 -32.35 0.52 14.13
C LYS A 67 -31.28 1.36 13.43
N ARG A 68 -31.68 2.47 12.80
CA ARG A 68 -30.76 3.36 12.07
C ARG A 68 -30.34 4.54 12.93
N LYS A 69 -29.10 4.99 12.82
CA LYS A 69 -28.61 6.27 13.39
C LYS A 69 -28.84 7.45 12.45
N GLN A 70 -29.02 7.20 11.15
CA GLN A 70 -29.19 8.23 10.11
C GLN A 70 -30.21 7.76 9.05
N PRO A 71 -30.87 8.68 8.34
CA PRO A 71 -31.72 8.31 7.22
C PRO A 71 -31.01 7.46 6.18
N PRO A 72 -31.72 6.56 5.47
CA PRO A 72 -31.09 5.68 4.49
C PRO A 72 -30.50 6.48 3.33
N LYS A 73 -29.24 6.22 3.01
CA LYS A 73 -28.58 6.77 1.81
C LYS A 73 -28.78 5.81 0.63
N GLY A 74 -29.82 6.01 -0.17
CA GLY A 74 -30.10 5.24 -1.38
C GLY A 74 -30.92 3.94 -1.15
N ASN A 75 -31.56 3.42 -2.20
CA ASN A 75 -32.36 2.19 -2.18
C ASN A 75 -31.47 0.97 -2.45
N ARG A 76 -31.22 0.17 -1.43
CA ARG A 76 -30.64 -1.18 -1.62
C ARG A 76 -31.77 -2.15 -1.98
N LYS A 77 -31.65 -2.88 -3.07
CA LYS A 77 -32.68 -3.77 -3.66
C LYS A 77 -33.32 -4.81 -2.71
N HIS A 78 -32.72 -5.06 -1.53
CA HIS A 78 -33.18 -6.11 -0.60
C HIS A 78 -33.40 -5.60 0.82
N ILE A 79 -33.42 -4.27 1.03
CA ILE A 79 -33.61 -3.67 2.34
C ILE A 79 -34.82 -2.74 2.26
N SER A 80 -35.80 -2.97 3.11
CA SER A 80 -36.94 -2.09 3.35
C SER A 80 -36.66 -1.14 4.49
N HIS A 81 -37.30 0.04 4.47
CA HIS A 81 -37.05 1.10 5.43
C HIS A 81 -38.38 1.58 6.01
N GLY A 82 -38.51 1.58 7.34
CA GLY A 82 -39.56 2.24 8.11
C GLY A 82 -39.10 3.60 8.60
N GLU A 83 -39.73 4.12 9.64
CA GLU A 83 -39.40 5.40 10.23
C GLU A 83 -38.06 5.37 10.97
N LEU A 84 -37.81 4.41 11.83
CA LEU A 84 -36.57 4.24 12.64
C LEU A 84 -35.75 3.00 12.28
N TYR A 85 -36.41 1.97 11.79
CA TYR A 85 -35.79 0.69 11.51
C TYR A 85 -35.62 0.42 10.02
N SER A 86 -34.69 -0.48 9.69
CA SER A 86 -34.53 -1.07 8.37
C SER A 86 -34.43 -2.58 8.52
N TRP A 87 -35.00 -3.31 7.56
CA TRP A 87 -35.01 -4.77 7.59
C TRP A 87 -34.77 -5.38 6.21
N VAL A 88 -34.39 -6.63 6.21
CA VAL A 88 -34.28 -7.40 4.97
C VAL A 88 -35.68 -7.63 4.43
N SER A 89 -35.98 -7.15 3.23
CA SER A 89 -37.36 -7.06 2.66
C SER A 89 -38.14 -8.37 2.65
N ARG A 90 -37.46 -9.52 2.61
CA ARG A 90 -38.08 -10.85 2.63
C ARG A 90 -38.68 -11.23 4.00
N PHE A 91 -38.36 -10.47 5.07
CA PHE A 91 -38.87 -10.80 6.40
C PHE A 91 -40.19 -10.12 6.73
N GLY A 92 -40.61 -9.12 5.97
CA GLY A 92 -41.90 -8.48 6.22
C GLY A 92 -42.09 -7.20 5.42
N ASN A 93 -43.36 -6.72 5.41
CA ASN A 93 -43.77 -5.49 4.75
C ASN A 93 -43.74 -4.30 5.71
N SER A 94 -43.70 -4.51 7.02
CA SER A 94 -43.53 -3.53 8.07
C SER A 94 -42.37 -3.92 9.00
N GLU A 95 -41.96 -2.98 9.89
CA GLU A 95 -40.94 -3.26 10.89
C GLU A 95 -41.41 -4.29 11.93
N GLU A 96 -42.71 -4.27 12.29
CA GLU A 96 -43.33 -5.21 13.18
C GLU A 96 -43.40 -6.62 12.53
N ASP A 97 -43.85 -6.72 11.29
CA ASP A 97 -43.89 -8.01 10.56
C ASP A 97 -42.51 -8.64 10.45
N ALA A 98 -41.49 -7.80 10.09
CA ALA A 98 -40.13 -8.27 9.94
C ALA A 98 -39.56 -8.74 11.27
N PHE A 99 -39.82 -8.03 12.36
CA PHE A 99 -39.36 -8.41 13.69
C PHE A 99 -40.02 -9.71 14.17
N GLU A 100 -41.35 -9.85 14.04
CA GLU A 100 -42.06 -11.07 14.44
C GLU A 100 -41.58 -12.29 13.64
N ASN A 101 -41.29 -12.13 12.35
CA ASN A 101 -40.67 -13.19 11.55
C ASN A 101 -39.24 -13.55 12.02
N VAL A 102 -38.39 -12.57 12.34
CA VAL A 102 -37.05 -12.83 12.89
C VAL A 102 -37.16 -13.51 14.25
N LYS A 103 -38.04 -13.02 15.13
CA LYS A 103 -38.30 -13.63 16.45
C LYS A 103 -38.76 -15.07 16.35
N ALA A 104 -39.69 -15.37 15.46
CA ALA A 104 -40.15 -16.75 15.20
C ALA A 104 -38.99 -17.67 14.79
N LYS A 105 -38.09 -17.18 13.90
CA LYS A 105 -36.91 -17.94 13.50
C LYS A 105 -35.94 -18.18 14.65
N LEU A 106 -35.72 -17.21 15.55
CA LEU A 106 -34.90 -17.38 16.74
C LEU A 106 -35.47 -18.47 17.66
N ILE A 107 -36.78 -18.45 17.87
CA ILE A 107 -37.50 -19.48 18.67
C ILE A 107 -37.34 -20.86 18.02
N ASP A 108 -37.47 -20.93 16.70
CA ASP A 108 -37.28 -22.22 15.96
C ASP A 108 -35.84 -22.72 16.09
N ILE A 109 -34.83 -21.86 15.97
CA ILE A 109 -33.41 -22.24 16.18
C ILE A 109 -33.22 -22.83 17.57
N ILE A 110 -33.73 -22.15 18.59
CA ILE A 110 -33.62 -22.63 20.01
C ILE A 110 -34.33 -23.98 20.21
N ARG A 111 -35.50 -24.13 19.62
CA ARG A 111 -36.23 -25.41 19.66
C ARG A 111 -35.48 -26.55 18.97
N LEU A 112 -34.95 -26.29 17.76
CA LEU A 112 -34.27 -27.30 16.94
C LEU A 112 -32.95 -27.70 17.56
N VAL A 113 -32.17 -26.76 18.10
CA VAL A 113 -30.90 -27.11 18.80
C VAL A 113 -31.15 -27.92 20.04
N GLY A 114 -32.27 -27.68 20.78
CA GLY A 114 -32.69 -28.48 21.89
C GLY A 114 -33.11 -29.91 21.50
N ALA A 115 -33.53 -30.12 20.25
CA ALA A 115 -33.88 -31.42 19.65
C ALA A 115 -32.69 -32.08 18.89
N ASP A 116 -31.52 -31.48 18.87
CA ASP A 116 -30.32 -31.89 18.10
C ASP A 116 -30.55 -31.99 16.58
N ASP A 117 -31.50 -31.21 16.07
CA ASP A 117 -31.83 -31.15 14.64
C ASP A 117 -31.02 -30.06 13.94
N LEU A 118 -29.77 -30.35 13.62
CA LEU A 118 -28.85 -29.42 12.96
C LEU A 118 -29.24 -29.12 11.50
N GLU A 119 -29.84 -30.12 10.80
CA GLU A 119 -30.34 -29.94 9.44
C GLU A 119 -31.53 -28.98 9.40
N GLY A 120 -32.43 -29.09 10.38
CA GLY A 120 -33.52 -28.13 10.58
C GLY A 120 -32.99 -26.71 10.78
N ILE A 121 -31.94 -26.54 11.58
CA ILE A 121 -31.29 -25.22 11.78
C ILE A 121 -30.67 -24.69 10.47
N ASP A 122 -29.98 -25.56 9.73
CA ASP A 122 -29.32 -25.15 8.47
C ASP A 122 -30.34 -24.62 7.45
N ASN A 123 -31.53 -25.18 7.42
CA ASN A 123 -32.63 -24.78 6.54
C ASN A 123 -33.36 -23.50 6.97
N ILE A 124 -33.12 -22.96 8.17
CA ILE A 124 -33.71 -21.68 8.59
C ILE A 124 -33.13 -20.55 7.75
N ASP A 125 -34.02 -19.77 7.09
CA ASP A 125 -33.64 -18.56 6.33
C ASP A 125 -33.34 -17.40 7.27
N LEU A 126 -32.16 -17.43 7.90
CA LEU A 126 -31.56 -16.38 8.71
C LEU A 126 -30.06 -16.36 8.44
N GLY A 127 -29.40 -15.23 8.62
CA GLY A 127 -27.95 -15.11 8.37
C GLY A 127 -27.15 -16.18 9.11
N ASP A 128 -26.29 -16.92 8.41
CA ASP A 128 -25.60 -18.10 8.94
C ASP A 128 -24.86 -17.84 10.24
N THR A 129 -24.07 -16.77 10.30
CA THR A 129 -23.30 -16.44 11.51
C THR A 129 -24.20 -16.18 12.73
N LEU A 130 -25.36 -15.57 12.51
CA LEU A 130 -26.33 -15.29 13.56
C LEU A 130 -27.03 -16.58 14.03
N LYS A 131 -27.58 -17.38 13.09
CA LYS A 131 -28.31 -18.60 13.44
C LYS A 131 -27.44 -19.60 14.18
N TRP A 132 -26.19 -19.82 13.73
CA TRP A 132 -25.28 -20.76 14.38
C TRP A 132 -24.73 -20.25 15.71
N LYS A 133 -24.57 -18.91 15.87
CA LYS A 133 -24.23 -18.31 17.16
C LYS A 133 -25.34 -18.51 18.19
N VAL A 134 -26.59 -18.26 17.79
CA VAL A 134 -27.76 -18.48 18.66
C VAL A 134 -27.87 -19.96 19.02
N ALA A 135 -27.77 -20.85 18.05
CA ALA A 135 -27.79 -22.30 18.29
C ALA A 135 -26.71 -22.73 19.29
N PHE A 136 -25.47 -22.23 19.12
CA PHE A 136 -24.36 -22.54 20.06
C PHE A 136 -24.64 -22.08 21.48
N LEU A 137 -25.18 -20.88 21.68
CA LEU A 137 -25.44 -20.33 23.00
C LEU A 137 -26.58 -21.08 23.74
N TYR A 138 -27.58 -21.59 23.01
CA TYR A 138 -28.73 -22.28 23.57
C TYR A 138 -28.65 -23.82 23.48
N GLN A 139 -27.55 -24.39 22.97
CA GLN A 139 -27.37 -25.84 22.93
C GLN A 139 -27.30 -26.47 24.33
N ASN A 140 -27.60 -27.72 24.45
CA ASN A 140 -27.43 -28.46 25.69
C ASN A 140 -25.95 -28.56 26.08
N GLN A 141 -25.56 -27.91 27.15
CA GLN A 141 -24.16 -27.88 27.60
C GLN A 141 -23.66 -29.24 28.12
N GLY A 142 -24.57 -30.15 28.50
CA GLY A 142 -24.23 -31.53 28.89
C GLY A 142 -23.91 -32.43 27.72
N THR A 143 -24.58 -32.21 26.57
CA THR A 143 -24.38 -32.93 25.31
C THR A 143 -24.27 -31.98 24.14
N PRO A 144 -23.20 -31.15 24.12
CA PRO A 144 -23.07 -30.14 23.08
C PRO A 144 -22.80 -30.76 21.70
N ALA A 145 -23.43 -30.21 20.65
CA ALA A 145 -23.30 -30.62 19.27
C ALA A 145 -22.54 -29.60 18.38
N LEU A 146 -22.33 -28.38 18.86
CA LEU A 146 -21.80 -27.25 18.11
C LEU A 146 -20.53 -26.69 18.75
N LEU A 147 -19.61 -26.24 17.91
CA LEU A 147 -18.43 -25.44 18.28
C LEU A 147 -18.70 -23.95 18.17
N ASN A 148 -17.86 -23.15 18.83
CA ASN A 148 -17.91 -21.67 18.80
C ASN A 148 -17.30 -21.06 17.52
N ILE A 149 -17.46 -21.73 16.39
CA ILE A 149 -16.99 -21.34 15.04
C ILE A 149 -18.21 -21.22 14.13
N PHE A 150 -18.53 -20.03 13.62
CA PHE A 150 -19.80 -19.75 12.94
C PHE A 150 -19.64 -19.37 11.45
N LYS A 151 -18.46 -19.62 10.86
CA LYS A 151 -18.21 -19.46 9.43
C LYS A 151 -18.02 -20.82 8.77
N LEU A 152 -18.82 -21.12 7.76
CA LEU A 152 -18.77 -22.40 7.05
C LEU A 152 -17.41 -22.66 6.41
N GLU A 153 -16.81 -21.61 5.82
CA GLU A 153 -15.49 -21.71 5.20
C GLU A 153 -14.43 -22.17 6.22
N SER A 154 -14.40 -21.57 7.41
CA SER A 154 -13.48 -21.99 8.49
C SER A 154 -13.74 -23.43 8.94
N LEU A 155 -14.99 -23.83 9.09
CA LEU A 155 -15.34 -25.21 9.44
C LEU A 155 -14.91 -26.21 8.38
N ARG A 156 -15.09 -25.88 7.08
CA ARG A 156 -14.66 -26.70 5.95
C ARG A 156 -13.15 -26.89 5.90
N GLN A 157 -12.41 -25.83 6.15
CA GLN A 157 -10.95 -25.85 6.19
C GLN A 157 -10.46 -26.70 7.39
N ILE A 158 -11.00 -26.46 8.59
CA ILE A 158 -10.60 -27.19 9.80
C ILE A 158 -10.94 -28.68 9.69
N SER A 159 -12.09 -29.03 9.11
CA SER A 159 -12.51 -30.43 8.94
C SER A 159 -11.91 -31.12 7.70
N ASP A 160 -11.11 -30.43 6.92
CA ASP A 160 -10.58 -30.90 5.62
C ASP A 160 -11.66 -31.45 4.68
N LYS A 161 -12.83 -30.80 4.68
CA LYS A 161 -13.98 -31.17 3.84
C LYS A 161 -14.54 -29.96 3.10
N PRO A 162 -14.02 -29.63 1.91
CA PRO A 162 -14.36 -28.38 1.17
C PRO A 162 -15.84 -28.27 0.77
N LYS A 163 -16.58 -29.38 0.75
CA LYS A 163 -18.01 -29.40 0.37
C LYS A 163 -18.96 -29.66 1.53
N ALA A 164 -18.45 -29.77 2.78
CA ALA A 164 -19.31 -30.04 3.92
C ALA A 164 -20.35 -28.94 4.17
N THR A 165 -21.54 -29.32 4.61
CA THR A 165 -22.54 -28.41 5.19
C THR A 165 -22.16 -28.04 6.63
N PHE A 166 -22.84 -27.10 7.26
CA PHE A 166 -22.63 -26.79 8.68
C PHE A 166 -22.85 -28.04 9.58
N PRO A 167 -23.99 -28.80 9.45
CA PRO A 167 -24.22 -30.00 10.23
C PRO A 167 -23.11 -31.04 10.07
N GLU A 168 -22.69 -31.29 8.81
CA GLU A 168 -21.65 -32.29 8.53
C GLU A 168 -20.30 -31.87 9.14
N ALA A 169 -19.90 -30.58 8.99
CA ALA A 169 -18.64 -30.08 9.53
C ALA A 169 -18.63 -30.12 11.07
N TYR A 170 -19.71 -29.72 11.72
CA TYR A 170 -19.82 -29.84 13.19
C TYR A 170 -19.74 -31.28 13.68
N ARG A 171 -20.44 -32.22 13.04
CA ARG A 171 -20.39 -33.64 13.43
C ARG A 171 -18.99 -34.22 13.31
N LEU A 172 -18.27 -33.89 12.24
CA LEU A 172 -16.88 -34.33 12.06
C LEU A 172 -15.99 -33.82 13.17
N LEU A 173 -16.01 -32.53 13.41
CA LEU A 173 -15.16 -31.90 14.42
C LEU A 173 -15.53 -32.30 15.85
N MET A 174 -16.83 -32.46 16.13
CA MET A 174 -17.30 -32.93 17.45
C MET A 174 -16.92 -34.40 17.71
N ALA A 175 -16.81 -35.23 16.69
CA ALA A 175 -16.33 -36.61 16.85
C ALA A 175 -14.86 -36.68 17.30
N GLU A 176 -14.06 -35.69 16.91
CA GLU A 176 -12.64 -35.58 17.27
C GLU A 176 -12.39 -34.90 18.63
N ARG A 177 -13.40 -34.27 19.22
CA ARG A 177 -13.28 -33.48 20.46
C ARG A 177 -12.79 -34.27 21.67
N GLY A 178 -13.17 -35.56 21.76
CA GLY A 178 -12.91 -36.37 22.94
C GLY A 178 -13.62 -35.82 24.20
N SER A 179 -12.89 -35.76 25.31
CA SER A 179 -13.40 -35.26 26.59
C SER A 179 -13.21 -33.79 26.85
N LYS A 180 -12.64 -33.02 25.87
CA LYS A 180 -12.39 -31.57 26.02
C LYS A 180 -13.71 -30.79 26.12
N ASN A 181 -13.67 -29.66 26.84
CA ASN A 181 -14.78 -28.72 26.84
C ASN A 181 -14.98 -28.13 25.42
N VAL A 182 -16.24 -27.93 25.03
CA VAL A 182 -16.60 -27.51 23.65
C VAL A 182 -16.08 -26.13 23.29
N ILE A 183 -16.03 -25.21 24.24
CA ILE A 183 -15.52 -23.84 24.03
C ILE A 183 -14.00 -23.87 23.83
N GLU A 184 -13.31 -24.57 24.74
CA GLU A 184 -11.86 -24.76 24.70
C GLU A 184 -11.42 -25.47 23.41
N TYR A 185 -12.10 -26.60 23.10
CA TYR A 185 -11.79 -27.36 21.88
C TYR A 185 -11.99 -26.52 20.60
N GLY A 186 -13.08 -25.77 20.50
CA GLY A 186 -13.32 -24.93 19.34
C GLY A 186 -12.28 -23.83 19.18
N PHE A 187 -11.76 -23.25 20.26
CA PHE A 187 -10.62 -22.32 20.19
C PHE A 187 -9.32 -23.03 19.83
N ASP A 188 -9.06 -24.21 20.40
CA ASP A 188 -7.86 -24.99 20.09
C ASP A 188 -7.78 -25.33 18.59
N VAL A 189 -8.84 -25.90 18.01
CA VAL A 189 -8.86 -26.28 16.57
C VAL A 189 -8.80 -25.06 15.69
N TYR A 190 -9.45 -23.95 16.06
CA TYR A 190 -9.36 -22.70 15.30
C TYR A 190 -7.96 -22.09 15.37
N LYS A 191 -7.31 -22.13 16.53
CA LYS A 191 -5.94 -21.64 16.76
C LYS A 191 -4.91 -22.52 16.05
N GLN A 192 -5.07 -23.84 16.14
CA GLN A 192 -4.22 -24.81 15.43
C GLN A 192 -4.34 -24.64 13.92
N HIS A 193 -5.55 -24.52 13.39
CA HIS A 193 -5.76 -24.27 11.98
C HIS A 193 -5.15 -22.94 11.54
N LYS A 194 -5.34 -21.88 12.33
CA LYS A 194 -4.68 -20.57 12.04
C LYS A 194 -3.17 -20.66 12.17
N ALA A 195 -2.64 -21.45 13.10
CA ALA A 195 -1.21 -21.73 13.21
C ALA A 195 -0.70 -22.62 12.07
N MET A 196 -1.47 -23.61 11.59
CA MET A 196 -1.14 -24.43 10.41
C MET A 196 -1.12 -23.58 9.14
N LEU A 197 -2.04 -22.65 8.97
CA LEU A 197 -1.99 -21.68 7.89
C LEU A 197 -0.77 -20.74 7.99
N LEU A 198 -0.11 -20.70 9.17
CA LEU A 198 1.14 -19.97 9.42
C LEU A 198 2.36 -20.89 9.43
N VAL A 199 2.18 -22.23 9.47
CA VAL A 199 3.24 -23.25 9.63
C VAL A 199 3.37 -24.15 8.39
N ASP A 200 2.46 -24.11 7.42
CA ASP A 200 2.67 -24.73 6.10
C ASP A 200 3.75 -24.01 5.26
N ASP A 201 4.45 -23.04 5.89
CA ASP A 201 5.64 -22.40 5.33
C ASP A 201 6.98 -22.96 5.89
N ASP A 202 6.99 -23.99 6.77
CA ASP A 202 8.22 -24.37 7.46
C ASP A 202 8.50 -25.88 7.61
N VAL A 203 8.09 -26.77 6.74
CA VAL A 203 8.74 -28.10 6.62
C VAL A 203 8.53 -28.69 5.21
N ASP A 204 9.66 -28.92 4.61
CA ASP A 204 10.03 -29.80 3.52
C ASP A 204 10.18 -29.23 2.12
N ASP A 205 11.41 -29.41 1.72
CA ASP A 205 11.94 -29.64 0.40
C ASP A 205 12.53 -28.48 -0.39
N GLU A 206 13.82 -28.59 -0.52
CA GLU A 206 14.67 -28.06 -1.60
C GLU A 206 14.17 -28.45 -3.01
N LYS A 207 12.89 -28.35 -3.32
CA LYS A 207 12.37 -28.46 -4.69
C LYS A 207 10.92 -28.00 -4.74
N HIS A 208 10.68 -26.74 -4.75
CA HIS A 208 9.61 -26.00 -5.41
C HIS A 208 9.47 -24.62 -4.77
N TYR A 209 10.47 -23.78 -4.97
CA TYR A 209 10.25 -22.34 -4.89
C TYR A 209 9.37 -21.93 -6.08
N GLN A 210 8.09 -22.22 -5.99
CA GLN A 210 7.08 -21.45 -6.69
C GLN A 210 6.45 -20.52 -5.65
N THR A 211 6.82 -19.29 -5.77
CA THR A 211 6.31 -18.07 -5.20
C THR A 211 4.86 -18.15 -4.72
N SER A 212 4.63 -18.47 -3.44
CA SER A 212 3.43 -18.03 -2.75
C SER A 212 3.55 -16.50 -2.57
N LYS A 213 2.61 -15.74 -3.08
CA LYS A 213 2.48 -14.31 -2.83
C LYS A 213 2.51 -14.08 -1.32
N SER A 214 3.60 -13.55 -0.79
CA SER A 214 3.58 -12.76 0.45
C SER A 214 2.70 -11.56 0.14
N SER A 215 1.42 -11.64 0.45
CA SER A 215 0.49 -10.55 0.20
C SER A 215 0.59 -9.52 1.32
N ALA A 216 1.70 -8.75 1.34
CA ALA A 216 1.66 -7.47 2.01
C ALA A 216 0.48 -6.69 1.40
N ALA A 217 -0.39 -6.13 2.23
CA ALA A 217 -1.49 -5.34 1.72
C ALA A 217 -0.96 -4.20 0.84
N LEU A 218 -1.61 -3.98 -0.32
CA LEU A 218 -1.20 -2.93 -1.26
C LEU A 218 -1.22 -1.53 -0.64
N ASN A 219 -2.08 -1.31 0.36
CA ASN A 219 -2.21 -0.04 1.05
C ASN A 219 -2.22 -0.30 2.55
N THR A 220 -1.23 0.21 3.28
CA THR A 220 -1.12 0.03 4.74
C THR A 220 -0.91 1.38 5.42
N ILE A 221 -1.55 1.61 6.56
CA ILE A 221 -1.28 2.75 7.43
C ILE A 221 -0.81 2.23 8.80
N LEU A 222 0.40 2.61 9.20
CA LEU A 222 0.92 2.41 10.55
C LEU A 222 0.42 3.56 11.42
N TYR A 223 -0.41 3.27 12.43
CA TYR A 223 -1.00 4.31 13.27
C TYR A 223 -0.78 4.04 14.75
N GLY A 224 -0.77 5.08 15.55
CA GLY A 224 -0.63 5.00 17.00
C GLY A 224 -0.03 6.25 17.61
N PRO A 225 0.25 6.24 18.94
CA PRO A 225 0.80 7.37 19.66
C PRO A 225 2.18 7.80 19.16
N PRO A 226 2.62 9.02 19.46
CA PRO A 226 3.96 9.48 19.12
C PRO A 226 5.05 8.65 19.79
N GLY A 227 6.18 8.46 19.10
CA GLY A 227 7.31 7.71 19.63
C GLY A 227 7.13 6.18 19.66
N THR A 228 6.19 5.60 18.91
CA THR A 228 6.03 4.14 18.79
C THR A 228 6.80 3.53 17.60
N GLY A 229 7.68 4.31 16.95
CA GLY A 229 8.56 3.81 15.89
C GLY A 229 7.88 3.62 14.53
N LYS A 230 6.77 4.30 14.24
CA LYS A 230 6.05 4.20 12.96
C LYS A 230 6.95 4.44 11.76
N THR A 231 7.56 5.62 11.66
CA THR A 231 8.49 5.98 10.56
C THR A 231 9.72 5.06 10.52
N TYR A 232 10.20 4.60 11.69
CA TYR A 232 11.27 3.61 11.76
C TYR A 232 10.87 2.28 11.11
N SER A 233 9.64 1.84 11.29
CA SER A 233 9.11 0.58 10.77
C SER A 233 8.82 0.65 9.27
N THR A 234 8.62 1.85 8.68
CA THR A 234 8.42 1.97 7.23
C THR A 234 9.61 1.47 6.43
N ILE A 235 10.85 1.67 6.94
CA ILE A 235 12.07 1.19 6.30
C ILE A 235 12.05 -0.33 6.18
N THR A 236 11.75 -1.02 7.28
CA THR A 236 11.70 -2.48 7.33
C THR A 236 10.60 -3.04 6.44
N LYS A 237 9.39 -2.45 6.52
CA LYS A 237 8.25 -2.88 5.70
C LYS A 237 8.45 -2.62 4.21
N ALA A 238 9.06 -1.51 3.83
CA ALA A 238 9.37 -1.23 2.43
C ALA A 238 10.35 -2.26 1.84
N ILE A 239 11.39 -2.64 2.59
CA ILE A 239 12.33 -3.68 2.16
C ILE A 239 11.66 -5.05 2.12
N GLU A 240 10.82 -5.39 3.11
CA GLU A 240 10.03 -6.62 3.13
C GLU A 240 9.18 -6.76 1.86
N ILE A 241 8.53 -5.68 1.41
CA ILE A 241 7.70 -5.66 0.20
C ILE A 241 8.55 -5.81 -1.07
N ILE A 242 9.67 -5.08 -1.16
CA ILE A 242 10.48 -5.01 -2.39
C ILE A 242 11.42 -6.21 -2.50
N GLU A 243 12.07 -6.59 -1.41
CA GLU A 243 13.12 -7.61 -1.36
C GLU A 243 12.96 -8.53 -0.14
N PRO A 244 11.91 -9.37 -0.11
CA PRO A 244 11.60 -10.20 1.06
C PRO A 244 12.72 -11.15 1.45
N LYS A 245 13.51 -11.66 0.49
CA LYS A 245 14.67 -12.51 0.77
C LYS A 245 15.80 -11.75 1.46
N PHE A 246 16.09 -10.54 1.01
CA PHE A 246 17.10 -9.68 1.64
C PHE A 246 16.68 -9.30 3.06
N TRP A 247 15.39 -8.92 3.23
CA TRP A 247 14.81 -8.63 4.53
C TRP A 247 14.94 -9.81 5.49
N ALA A 248 14.51 -11.01 5.09
CA ALA A 248 14.55 -12.20 5.94
C ALA A 248 15.97 -12.51 6.43
N THR A 249 16.98 -12.33 5.56
CA THR A 249 18.38 -12.57 5.90
C THR A 249 18.95 -11.50 6.85
N ASN A 250 18.45 -10.26 6.77
CA ASN A 250 19.03 -9.10 7.46
C ASN A 250 18.12 -8.53 8.55
N ILE A 251 17.06 -9.22 8.97
CA ILE A 251 16.05 -8.73 9.91
C ILE A 251 16.64 -8.16 11.22
N LYS A 252 17.76 -8.71 11.69
CA LYS A 252 18.48 -8.26 12.89
C LYS A 252 19.59 -7.25 12.61
N ASN A 253 19.87 -6.95 11.34
CA ASN A 253 20.95 -6.04 10.95
C ASN A 253 20.39 -4.71 10.42
N ARG A 254 20.06 -3.80 11.34
CA ARG A 254 19.48 -2.51 11.00
C ARG A 254 20.34 -1.66 10.05
N ALA A 255 21.67 -1.71 10.21
CA ALA A 255 22.57 -0.94 9.36
C ALA A 255 22.48 -1.38 7.90
N ALA A 256 22.46 -2.71 7.66
CA ALA A 256 22.29 -3.26 6.31
C ALA A 256 20.91 -2.92 5.72
N LEU A 257 19.83 -2.98 6.53
CA LEU A 257 18.50 -2.59 6.09
C LEU A 257 18.44 -1.11 5.72
N LYS A 258 19.05 -0.22 6.54
CA LYS A 258 19.07 1.22 6.25
C LYS A 258 19.88 1.53 5.00
N GLN A 259 21.06 0.94 4.83
CA GLN A 259 21.85 1.10 3.62
C GLN A 259 21.05 0.67 2.37
N ARG A 260 20.42 -0.52 2.42
CA ARG A 260 19.62 -1.01 1.29
C ARG A 260 18.41 -0.16 1.00
N PHE A 261 17.76 0.35 2.03
CA PHE A 261 16.67 1.32 1.89
C PHE A 261 17.12 2.57 1.12
N ASP A 262 18.29 3.13 1.48
CA ASP A 262 18.82 4.32 0.81
C ASP A 262 19.17 4.03 -0.67
N GLU A 263 19.70 2.85 -0.98
CA GLU A 263 19.92 2.39 -2.35
C GLU A 263 18.60 2.28 -3.13
N LEU A 264 17.53 1.75 -2.51
CA LEU A 264 16.21 1.63 -3.13
C LEU A 264 15.53 2.99 -3.32
N VAL A 265 15.75 3.95 -2.41
CA VAL A 265 15.30 5.35 -2.59
C VAL A 265 16.05 5.99 -3.76
N ASN A 266 17.38 5.84 -3.81
CA ASN A 266 18.20 6.39 -4.88
C ASN A 266 17.86 5.80 -6.26
N SER A 267 17.36 4.56 -6.32
CA SER A 267 16.90 3.90 -7.54
C SER A 267 15.42 4.10 -7.81
N ASN A 268 14.75 5.03 -7.13
CA ASN A 268 13.32 5.32 -7.23
C ASN A 268 12.37 4.10 -7.03
N ARG A 269 12.88 3.03 -6.39
CA ARG A 269 12.06 1.90 -5.97
C ARG A 269 11.21 2.23 -4.74
N ILE A 270 11.69 3.18 -3.93
CA ILE A 270 10.97 3.75 -2.80
C ILE A 270 10.84 5.26 -3.00
N GLY A 271 9.60 5.74 -3.05
CA GLY A 271 9.27 7.16 -2.96
C GLY A 271 8.96 7.54 -1.50
N PHE A 272 9.31 8.75 -1.09
CA PHE A 272 8.99 9.27 0.24
C PHE A 272 8.40 10.67 0.14
N VAL A 273 7.27 10.88 0.81
CA VAL A 273 6.62 12.19 0.90
C VAL A 273 6.01 12.38 2.29
N THR A 274 6.07 13.60 2.80
CA THR A 274 5.40 13.97 4.05
C THR A 274 4.22 14.87 3.74
N PHE A 275 3.04 14.52 4.21
CA PHE A 275 1.87 15.37 4.05
C PHE A 275 1.89 16.52 5.06
N HIS A 276 1.42 17.66 4.64
CA HIS A 276 1.23 18.86 5.46
C HIS A 276 -0.02 19.62 4.98
N GLN A 277 -0.50 20.59 5.74
CA GLN A 277 -1.78 21.26 5.47
C GLN A 277 -1.90 21.92 4.10
N SER A 278 -0.78 22.40 3.55
CA SER A 278 -0.73 23.02 2.21
C SER A 278 -0.36 22.08 1.07
N PHE A 279 -0.20 20.77 1.35
CA PHE A 279 0.08 19.77 0.32
C PHE A 279 -1.18 19.52 -0.51
N SER A 280 -1.04 19.52 -1.84
CA SER A 280 -2.17 19.56 -2.76
C SER A 280 -2.16 18.42 -3.78
N TYR A 281 -3.22 18.30 -4.57
CA TYR A 281 -3.33 17.40 -5.72
C TYR A 281 -2.22 17.66 -6.74
N GLU A 282 -1.90 18.94 -6.95
CA GLU A 282 -0.89 19.38 -7.91
C GLU A 282 0.53 18.93 -7.52
N ASP A 283 0.81 18.79 -6.24
CA ASP A 283 2.09 18.26 -5.75
C ASP A 283 2.14 16.73 -5.76
N PHE A 284 0.98 16.08 -5.64
CA PHE A 284 0.88 14.64 -5.52
C PHE A 284 0.69 13.94 -6.87
N VAL A 285 -0.19 14.46 -7.73
CA VAL A 285 -0.60 13.84 -8.99
C VAL A 285 -0.06 14.60 -10.19
N GLU A 286 -0.60 15.75 -10.51
CA GLU A 286 -0.13 16.63 -11.59
C GLU A 286 -0.67 18.04 -11.40
N GLY A 287 0.14 19.04 -11.78
CA GLY A 287 -0.24 20.45 -11.66
C GLY A 287 0.50 21.35 -12.62
N ILE A 288 -0.01 22.56 -12.83
CA ILE A 288 0.64 23.58 -13.65
C ILE A 288 1.66 24.32 -12.79
N LYS A 289 2.93 24.30 -13.17
CA LYS A 289 4.00 25.05 -12.53
C LYS A 289 4.62 26.08 -13.47
N ALA A 290 4.98 27.23 -12.91
CA ALA A 290 5.67 28.28 -13.65
C ALA A 290 7.18 27.98 -13.66
N ASN A 291 7.75 27.82 -14.84
CA ASN A 291 9.18 27.62 -15.04
C ASN A 291 9.77 28.88 -15.71
N THR A 292 10.93 29.33 -15.25
CA THR A 292 11.64 30.47 -15.84
C THR A 292 12.83 29.94 -16.62
N ASP A 293 12.94 30.28 -17.91
CA ASP A 293 14.09 29.93 -18.73
C ASP A 293 15.34 30.77 -18.36
N GLU A 294 16.49 30.42 -18.95
CA GLU A 294 17.75 31.14 -18.72
C GLU A 294 17.71 32.63 -19.16
N ASN A 295 16.71 33.02 -19.95
CA ASN A 295 16.48 34.39 -20.42
C ASN A 295 15.42 35.13 -19.57
N GLY A 296 14.94 34.56 -18.49
CA GLY A 296 13.93 35.17 -17.62
C GLY A 296 12.49 35.10 -18.16
N LYS A 297 12.22 34.33 -19.22
CA LYS A 297 10.86 34.13 -19.75
C LYS A 297 10.13 33.03 -18.97
N ILE A 298 8.93 33.35 -18.53
CA ILE A 298 8.08 32.42 -17.79
C ILE A 298 7.32 31.55 -18.79
N SER A 299 7.38 30.22 -18.61
CA SER A 299 6.52 29.24 -19.25
C SER A 299 5.72 28.50 -18.18
N TYR A 300 4.55 28.02 -18.57
CA TYR A 300 3.70 27.20 -17.70
C TYR A 300 3.70 25.77 -18.24
N ASP A 301 4.23 24.87 -17.45
CA ASP A 301 4.31 23.46 -17.82
C ASP A 301 3.50 22.62 -16.81
N ILE A 302 2.90 21.52 -17.31
CA ILE A 302 2.25 20.55 -16.44
C ILE A 302 3.35 19.67 -15.84
N GLU A 303 3.52 19.71 -14.51
CA GLU A 303 4.45 18.85 -13.79
C GLU A 303 3.74 17.69 -13.13
N GLU A 304 4.37 16.53 -13.19
CA GLU A 304 3.86 15.30 -12.55
C GLU A 304 4.30 15.24 -11.10
N GLY A 305 3.33 14.99 -10.21
CA GLY A 305 3.59 14.79 -8.79
C GLY A 305 4.16 13.40 -8.49
N ILE A 306 4.66 13.22 -7.25
CA ILE A 306 5.36 12.00 -6.84
C ILE A 306 4.54 10.72 -7.02
N PHE A 307 3.24 10.75 -6.75
CA PHE A 307 2.36 9.58 -6.91
C PHE A 307 2.28 9.14 -8.36
N LYS A 308 2.06 10.08 -9.28
CA LYS A 308 1.99 9.79 -10.71
C LYS A 308 3.33 9.28 -11.24
N GLN A 309 4.45 9.90 -10.85
CA GLN A 309 5.79 9.44 -11.21
C GLN A 309 6.04 7.99 -10.76
N MET A 310 5.65 7.65 -9.53
CA MET A 310 5.77 6.28 -9.00
C MET A 310 4.86 5.28 -9.72
N CYS A 311 3.63 5.70 -10.10
CA CYS A 311 2.73 4.86 -10.91
C CYS A 311 3.30 4.60 -12.30
N ASP A 312 3.80 5.63 -12.97
CA ASP A 312 4.39 5.51 -14.32
C ASP A 312 5.63 4.61 -14.28
N ALA A 313 6.50 4.81 -13.28
CA ALA A 313 7.68 3.98 -13.08
C ALA A 313 7.32 2.52 -12.73
N ALA A 314 6.28 2.29 -11.95
CA ALA A 314 5.79 0.95 -11.61
C ALA A 314 5.14 0.23 -12.81
N SER A 315 4.51 0.98 -13.71
CA SER A 315 3.87 0.48 -14.93
C SER A 315 4.87 0.22 -16.06
N SER A 316 6.05 0.86 -16.02
CA SER A 316 7.04 0.80 -17.09
C SER A 316 7.70 -0.57 -17.19
N ARG A 317 7.76 -1.10 -18.40
CA ARG A 317 8.44 -2.36 -18.71
C ARG A 317 9.61 -2.11 -19.66
N VAL A 318 10.69 -2.83 -19.42
CA VAL A 318 11.86 -2.84 -20.29
C VAL A 318 11.66 -3.90 -21.34
N VAL A 319 11.70 -3.48 -22.60
CA VAL A 319 11.76 -4.36 -23.77
C VAL A 319 13.21 -4.36 -24.21
N THR A 320 13.95 -5.44 -23.92
CA THR A 320 15.37 -5.54 -24.27
C THR A 320 15.58 -6.43 -25.47
N GLU A 321 16.42 -5.98 -26.43
CA GLU A 321 17.14 -6.89 -27.33
C GLU A 321 18.39 -7.42 -26.60
N GLU A 322 18.71 -8.70 -26.84
CA GLU A 322 19.89 -9.35 -26.26
C GLU A 322 21.17 -8.58 -26.58
N SER A 323 21.92 -8.18 -25.55
CA SER A 323 23.33 -7.90 -25.72
C SER A 323 24.12 -8.37 -24.51
N ASP A 324 24.92 -9.41 -24.71
CA ASP A 324 25.94 -9.95 -23.81
C ASP A 324 27.13 -8.98 -23.55
N LEU A 325 26.94 -7.67 -23.70
CA LEU A 325 28.00 -6.68 -23.56
C LEU A 325 27.77 -5.83 -22.33
N SER A 326 28.64 -5.95 -21.36
CA SER A 326 28.78 -4.97 -20.28
C SER A 326 29.15 -3.60 -20.88
N ILE A 327 28.17 -2.73 -21.06
CA ILE A 327 28.40 -1.38 -21.58
C ILE A 327 28.92 -0.53 -20.45
N ASP A 328 30.19 -0.11 -20.54
CA ASP A 328 30.76 0.89 -19.62
C ASP A 328 30.30 2.29 -20.06
N VAL A 329 29.45 2.91 -19.24
CA VAL A 329 28.93 4.26 -19.51
C VAL A 329 29.90 5.38 -19.12
N SER A 330 30.93 5.09 -18.32
CA SER A 330 31.83 6.10 -17.74
C SER A 330 32.75 6.76 -18.78
N SER A 331 33.02 6.04 -19.89
CA SER A 331 33.91 6.47 -20.96
C SER A 331 33.20 7.05 -22.19
N ARG A 332 31.84 7.09 -22.18
CA ARG A 332 31.03 7.45 -23.33
C ARG A 332 30.38 8.83 -23.19
N ASN A 333 30.25 9.54 -24.31
CA ASN A 333 29.39 10.72 -24.32
C ASN A 333 27.93 10.28 -24.34
N VAL A 334 27.10 11.06 -23.66
CA VAL A 334 25.65 10.83 -23.62
C VAL A 334 24.95 12.05 -24.19
N TRP A 335 24.04 11.80 -25.12
CA TRP A 335 23.26 12.83 -25.80
C TRP A 335 21.80 12.72 -25.43
N LYS A 336 21.13 13.84 -25.17
CA LYS A 336 19.66 13.91 -25.20
C LYS A 336 19.21 14.18 -26.61
N MET A 337 18.18 13.47 -27.05
CA MET A 337 17.56 13.74 -28.35
C MET A 337 16.05 13.60 -28.29
N SER A 338 15.33 14.49 -29.01
CA SER A 338 13.89 14.33 -29.28
C SER A 338 13.69 13.81 -30.69
N LEU A 339 12.85 12.77 -30.84
CA LEU A 339 12.46 12.18 -32.12
C LEU A 339 10.97 12.49 -32.37
N GLY A 340 10.74 13.59 -33.11
CA GLY A 340 9.41 14.13 -33.34
C GLY A 340 8.79 14.81 -32.08
N ASN A 341 7.63 15.42 -32.28
CA ASN A 341 6.83 15.99 -31.19
C ASN A 341 5.78 14.97 -30.77
N THR A 342 5.86 14.46 -29.57
CA THR A 342 5.00 13.39 -29.03
C THR A 342 3.50 13.72 -29.09
N LEU A 343 3.15 15.00 -29.12
CA LEU A 343 1.75 15.49 -29.16
C LEU A 343 1.39 16.14 -30.50
N GLY A 344 2.30 16.13 -31.48
CA GLY A 344 2.13 16.80 -32.78
C GLY A 344 1.98 15.81 -33.94
N GLU A 345 1.94 16.38 -35.13
CA GLU A 345 1.86 15.62 -36.39
C GLU A 345 3.07 14.71 -36.63
N ASP A 346 4.21 15.02 -35.98
CA ASP A 346 5.47 14.28 -36.07
C ASP A 346 5.60 13.10 -35.11
N ALA A 347 4.54 12.71 -34.42
CA ALA A 347 4.61 11.61 -33.43
C ALA A 347 5.03 10.27 -34.03
N TYR A 348 4.77 10.05 -35.33
CA TYR A 348 5.16 8.87 -36.06
C TYR A 348 6.67 8.69 -36.24
N VAL A 349 7.46 9.79 -36.14
CA VAL A 349 8.93 9.77 -36.36
C VAL A 349 9.63 8.83 -35.39
N TYR A 350 9.20 8.81 -34.14
CA TYR A 350 9.77 7.90 -33.14
C TYR A 350 9.56 6.44 -33.51
N ASP A 351 8.33 6.07 -33.87
CA ASP A 351 8.00 4.68 -34.18
C ASP A 351 8.78 4.22 -35.46
N HIS A 352 8.91 5.12 -36.42
CA HIS A 352 9.71 4.87 -37.63
C HIS A 352 11.21 4.72 -37.32
N CYS A 353 11.75 5.52 -36.40
CA CYS A 353 13.14 5.39 -35.94
C CYS A 353 13.38 4.05 -35.23
N ILE A 354 12.45 3.60 -34.38
CA ILE A 354 12.52 2.30 -33.69
C ILE A 354 12.48 1.16 -34.71
N GLU A 355 11.54 1.21 -35.67
CA GLU A 355 11.34 0.14 -36.68
C GLU A 355 12.56 -0.05 -37.58
N HIS A 356 13.30 1.03 -37.90
CA HIS A 356 14.41 1.01 -38.86
C HIS A 356 15.80 1.14 -38.25
N ASN A 357 15.88 1.12 -36.92
CA ASN A 357 17.15 1.19 -36.17
C ASN A 357 18.01 2.40 -36.49
N TYR A 358 17.41 3.59 -36.53
CA TYR A 358 18.12 4.87 -36.67
C TYR A 358 17.54 5.97 -35.76
N ILE A 359 18.28 7.06 -35.66
CA ILE A 359 17.81 8.33 -35.08
C ILE A 359 17.85 9.40 -36.20
N ALA A 360 16.82 10.26 -36.22
CA ALA A 360 16.63 11.29 -37.22
C ALA A 360 16.55 12.67 -36.59
N LEU A 361 17.26 13.63 -37.18
CA LEU A 361 17.21 15.03 -36.74
C LEU A 361 16.26 15.85 -37.60
N GLY A 362 15.31 16.56 -36.98
CA GLY A 362 14.30 17.40 -37.69
C GLY A 362 14.81 18.70 -38.23
N TYR A 363 16.10 18.99 -38.05
CA TYR A 363 16.76 20.21 -38.61
C TYR A 363 17.49 19.89 -39.93
N GLY A 364 17.72 20.91 -40.73
CA GLY A 364 18.47 20.79 -41.98
C GLY A 364 17.63 20.49 -43.23
N GLY A 365 16.38 20.03 -43.06
CA GLY A 365 15.49 19.72 -44.16
C GLY A 365 16.16 18.81 -45.22
N THR A 366 16.10 19.19 -46.47
CA THR A 366 16.69 18.46 -47.61
C THR A 366 18.15 18.86 -47.92
N ILE A 367 18.82 19.61 -47.05
CA ILE A 367 20.23 19.99 -47.24
C ILE A 367 21.12 18.81 -46.87
N ASP A 368 21.98 18.39 -47.79
CA ASP A 368 23.02 17.38 -47.50
C ASP A 368 24.26 18.04 -46.87
N PHE A 369 24.52 17.75 -45.61
CA PHE A 369 25.69 18.23 -44.87
C PHE A 369 26.86 17.23 -44.87
N SER A 370 26.87 16.19 -45.67
CA SER A 370 27.91 15.15 -45.67
C SER A 370 29.34 15.71 -45.83
N GLY A 371 29.49 16.75 -46.62
CA GLY A 371 30.75 17.43 -46.85
C GLY A 371 31.09 18.61 -45.90
N ALA A 372 30.32 18.86 -44.85
CA ALA A 372 30.50 19.98 -43.94
C ALA A 372 31.12 19.58 -42.62
N ASP A 373 32.44 19.64 -42.48
CA ASP A 373 33.18 19.19 -41.27
C ASP A 373 33.40 20.31 -40.23
N SER A 374 32.91 21.49 -40.54
CA SER A 374 33.00 22.63 -39.64
C SER A 374 31.69 23.42 -39.53
N ARG A 375 31.52 24.10 -38.40
CA ARG A 375 30.36 24.98 -38.19
C ARG A 375 30.23 26.05 -39.31
N LYS A 376 31.35 26.54 -39.84
CA LYS A 376 31.36 27.52 -40.95
C LYS A 376 30.80 26.92 -42.25
N GLU A 377 31.15 25.70 -42.56
CA GLU A 377 30.65 25.01 -43.75
C GLU A 377 29.15 24.70 -43.61
N ILE A 378 28.70 24.26 -42.43
CA ILE A 378 27.25 24.07 -42.14
C ILE A 378 26.52 25.41 -42.31
N THR A 379 27.07 26.54 -41.78
CA THR A 379 26.47 27.84 -41.95
C THR A 379 26.39 28.27 -43.39
N LYS A 380 27.44 27.98 -44.16
CA LYS A 380 27.47 28.28 -45.62
C LYS A 380 26.36 27.54 -46.34
N LEU A 381 26.20 26.22 -46.14
CA LEU A 381 25.16 25.44 -46.75
C LEU A 381 23.76 25.93 -46.41
N TYR A 382 23.52 26.34 -45.16
CA TYR A 382 22.22 26.90 -44.79
C TYR A 382 21.96 28.22 -45.53
N ARG A 383 22.99 29.11 -45.67
CA ARG A 383 22.85 30.39 -46.39
C ARG A 383 22.66 30.17 -47.90
N ASP A 384 23.38 29.22 -48.50
CA ASP A 384 23.24 28.83 -49.91
C ASP A 384 21.84 28.27 -50.22
N ALA A 385 21.21 27.60 -49.20
CA ALA A 385 19.82 27.14 -49.26
C ALA A 385 18.77 28.22 -48.92
N GLY A 386 19.20 29.50 -48.72
CA GLY A 386 18.28 30.63 -48.49
C GLY A 386 17.91 30.91 -47.03
N PHE A 387 18.52 30.23 -46.08
CA PHE A 387 18.27 30.49 -44.63
C PHE A 387 19.05 31.75 -44.18
N THR A 388 18.38 32.60 -43.40
CA THR A 388 19.04 33.77 -42.76
C THR A 388 19.70 33.35 -41.46
N ILE A 389 21.02 33.26 -41.41
CA ILE A 389 21.82 32.99 -40.24
C ILE A 389 22.53 34.25 -39.83
N GLU A 390 22.02 34.96 -38.80
CA GLU A 390 22.59 36.25 -38.34
C GLU A 390 23.88 36.03 -37.54
N ASN A 391 23.84 35.04 -36.62
CA ASN A 391 24.99 34.72 -35.76
C ASN A 391 25.21 33.21 -35.71
N GLU A 392 26.24 32.74 -36.42
CA GLU A 392 26.55 31.30 -36.53
C GLU A 392 26.86 30.66 -35.19
N SER A 393 27.35 31.43 -34.18
CA SER A 393 27.70 30.87 -32.88
C SER A 393 26.49 30.53 -32.01
N TYR A 394 25.38 31.22 -32.23
CA TYR A 394 24.17 31.09 -31.41
C TYR A 394 22.97 30.53 -32.18
N ASP A 395 23.07 30.37 -33.48
CA ASP A 395 21.98 29.79 -34.29
C ASP A 395 21.82 28.31 -33.99
N TYR A 396 20.59 27.91 -33.61
CA TYR A 396 20.33 26.57 -33.20
C TYR A 396 20.21 25.58 -34.39
N ASN A 397 19.84 26.04 -35.57
CA ASN A 397 19.86 25.21 -36.78
C ASN A 397 21.30 24.73 -37.06
N VAL A 398 22.26 25.64 -36.98
CA VAL A 398 23.69 25.35 -37.18
C VAL A 398 24.21 24.47 -36.03
N THR A 399 23.79 24.78 -34.78
CA THR A 399 24.25 24.05 -33.59
C THR A 399 23.76 22.61 -33.60
N SER A 400 22.49 22.37 -33.95
CA SER A 400 21.89 21.03 -33.94
C SER A 400 22.54 20.11 -34.98
N ILE A 401 22.77 20.58 -36.20
CA ILE A 401 23.50 19.82 -37.21
C ILE A 401 24.94 19.58 -36.81
N ASN A 402 25.63 20.60 -36.26
CA ASN A 402 27.02 20.45 -35.82
C ASN A 402 27.16 19.39 -34.67
N TYR A 403 26.24 19.38 -33.74
CA TYR A 403 26.21 18.33 -32.70
C TYR A 403 25.93 16.95 -33.28
N PHE A 404 24.91 16.84 -34.11
CA PHE A 404 24.48 15.57 -34.70
C PHE A 404 25.50 14.97 -35.66
N LYS A 405 26.13 15.80 -36.48
CA LYS A 405 27.10 15.35 -37.49
C LYS A 405 28.54 15.29 -36.96
N ASN A 406 29.04 16.38 -36.37
CA ASN A 406 30.47 16.57 -36.11
C ASN A 406 30.91 16.21 -34.68
N HIS A 407 29.99 16.19 -33.72
CA HIS A 407 30.33 15.94 -32.30
C HIS A 407 29.83 14.60 -31.78
N MET A 408 28.73 14.08 -32.32
CA MET A 408 28.25 12.75 -31.99
C MET A 408 29.09 11.68 -32.69
N ASN A 409 29.63 10.71 -31.97
CA ASN A 409 30.50 9.69 -32.50
C ASN A 409 29.86 8.30 -32.40
N VAL A 410 30.38 7.36 -33.19
CA VAL A 410 30.04 5.92 -33.03
C VAL A 410 30.44 5.47 -31.63
N GLY A 411 29.53 4.77 -30.95
CA GLY A 411 29.69 4.32 -29.58
C GLY A 411 29.13 5.28 -28.53
N ASP A 412 28.74 6.50 -28.90
CA ASP A 412 28.04 7.43 -27.99
C ASP A 412 26.63 6.89 -27.64
N LEU A 413 26.11 7.27 -26.48
CA LEU A 413 24.77 6.91 -26.04
C LEU A 413 23.79 8.05 -26.35
N VAL A 414 22.57 7.67 -26.74
CA VAL A 414 21.48 8.63 -26.99
C VAL A 414 20.30 8.28 -26.10
N ILE A 415 19.85 9.23 -25.28
CA ILE A 415 18.63 9.12 -24.48
C ILE A 415 17.53 9.89 -25.21
N VAL A 416 16.51 9.16 -25.62
CA VAL A 416 15.38 9.74 -26.37
C VAL A 416 14.33 10.23 -25.39
N SER A 417 14.09 11.54 -25.38
CA SER A 417 13.08 12.17 -24.54
C SER A 417 11.65 11.95 -25.04
N ASP A 418 10.71 11.99 -24.11
CA ASP A 418 9.27 12.07 -24.34
C ASP A 418 8.75 13.32 -23.60
N GLY A 419 8.77 14.45 -24.27
CA GLY A 419 8.65 15.76 -23.63
C GLY A 419 9.85 16.08 -22.74
N ASN A 420 9.65 16.97 -21.73
CA ASN A 420 10.72 17.44 -20.85
C ASN A 420 10.84 16.61 -19.55
N GLN A 421 9.85 15.79 -19.25
CA GLN A 421 9.72 15.09 -17.94
C GLN A 421 9.88 13.59 -18.05
N LYS A 422 9.96 13.05 -19.25
CA LYS A 422 10.07 11.60 -19.49
C LYS A 422 11.12 11.29 -20.56
N PHE A 423 11.60 10.05 -20.53
CA PHE A 423 12.39 9.47 -21.62
C PHE A 423 11.84 8.09 -21.97
N ARG A 424 11.98 7.69 -23.25
CA ARG A 424 11.33 6.51 -23.80
C ARG A 424 12.27 5.48 -24.42
N ALA A 425 13.55 5.86 -24.66
CA ALA A 425 14.51 4.90 -25.17
C ALA A 425 15.95 5.31 -24.87
N ILE A 426 16.85 4.33 -24.83
CA ILE A 426 18.31 4.48 -24.78
C ILE A 426 18.89 3.69 -25.95
N ALA A 427 19.75 4.34 -26.73
CA ALA A 427 20.38 3.75 -27.90
C ALA A 427 21.90 3.99 -27.90
N GLU A 428 22.63 3.14 -28.57
CA GLU A 428 24.05 3.30 -28.92
C GLU A 428 24.15 3.67 -30.39
N VAL A 429 24.93 4.70 -30.71
CA VAL A 429 25.20 5.12 -32.10
C VAL A 429 26.09 4.12 -32.77
N THR A 430 25.68 3.58 -33.91
CA THR A 430 26.42 2.52 -34.65
C THR A 430 26.93 2.95 -36.02
N SER A 431 26.57 4.14 -36.51
CA SER A 431 27.08 4.66 -37.77
C SER A 431 27.53 6.12 -37.67
N GLU A 432 28.37 6.54 -38.59
CA GLU A 432 28.59 7.94 -38.88
C GLU A 432 27.29 8.58 -39.42
N TYR A 433 27.26 9.90 -39.44
CA TYR A 433 26.20 10.67 -40.10
C TYR A 433 26.04 10.29 -41.56
N TYR A 434 24.78 10.18 -42.01
CA TYR A 434 24.44 10.09 -43.41
C TYR A 434 23.17 10.89 -43.74
N PHE A 435 23.05 11.31 -44.99
CA PHE A 435 21.89 12.02 -45.52
C PHE A 435 21.08 11.06 -46.39
N GLU A 436 19.77 11.06 -46.19
CA GLU A 436 18.84 10.28 -47.04
C GLU A 436 17.57 11.12 -47.24
N GLU A 437 17.34 11.55 -48.47
CA GLU A 437 16.15 12.32 -48.82
C GLU A 437 14.90 11.42 -48.82
N ASN A 438 13.83 11.94 -48.23
CA ASN A 438 12.53 11.25 -48.18
C ASN A 438 11.44 12.14 -48.81
N GLU A 439 10.27 11.56 -49.10
CA GLU A 439 9.13 12.21 -49.75
C GLU A 439 8.61 13.43 -49.00
N THR A 440 8.81 13.49 -47.67
CA THR A 440 8.33 14.61 -46.84
C THR A 440 9.31 15.76 -46.78
N GLY A 441 10.60 15.58 -47.17
CA GLY A 441 11.67 16.57 -47.03
C GLY A 441 12.03 16.92 -45.57
N HIS A 442 11.54 16.13 -44.61
CA HIS A 442 11.81 16.33 -43.18
C HIS A 442 12.53 15.12 -42.61
N TYR A 443 13.33 15.33 -41.55
CA TYR A 443 14.07 14.26 -40.87
C TYR A 443 15.02 13.48 -41.80
N CYS A 444 15.66 14.15 -42.75
CA CYS A 444 16.60 13.56 -43.72
C CYS A 444 18.02 13.35 -43.16
N GLN A 445 18.32 13.85 -41.99
CA GLN A 445 19.62 13.75 -41.32
C GLN A 445 19.62 12.54 -40.38
N LEU A 446 20.42 11.50 -40.69
CA LEU A 446 20.29 10.21 -40.08
C LEU A 446 21.59 9.67 -39.48
N ARG A 447 21.47 8.83 -38.43
CA ARG A 447 22.49 7.93 -37.89
C ARG A 447 21.87 6.60 -37.52
N LYS A 448 22.50 5.49 -37.85
CA LYS A 448 22.07 4.17 -37.37
C LYS A 448 22.40 4.03 -35.89
N VAL A 449 21.51 3.35 -35.18
CA VAL A 449 21.67 3.05 -33.77
C VAL A 449 21.32 1.60 -33.46
N ARG A 450 21.80 1.12 -32.34
CA ARG A 450 21.33 -0.08 -31.66
C ARG A 450 20.52 0.33 -30.46
N TRP A 451 19.25 -0.02 -30.42
CA TRP A 451 18.40 0.24 -29.26
C TRP A 451 18.81 -0.66 -28.10
N LEU A 452 19.23 -0.08 -26.98
CA LEU A 452 19.64 -0.80 -25.77
C LEU A 452 18.46 -1.03 -24.84
N LYS A 453 17.60 -0.02 -24.71
CA LYS A 453 16.38 -0.06 -23.91
C LYS A 453 15.29 0.75 -24.57
N VAL A 454 14.09 0.21 -24.63
CA VAL A 454 12.88 0.90 -25.07
C VAL A 454 11.83 0.73 -23.99
N TYR A 455 11.22 1.82 -23.54
CA TYR A 455 10.27 1.84 -22.44
C TYR A 455 8.87 2.15 -22.90
N SER A 456 7.91 1.36 -22.48
CA SER A 456 6.49 1.59 -22.71
C SER A 456 5.69 1.23 -21.44
N PRO A 457 5.05 2.22 -20.81
CA PRO A 457 5.14 3.66 -21.03
C PRO A 457 6.52 4.25 -20.75
N SER A 458 6.75 5.51 -21.18
CA SER A 458 7.98 6.26 -20.97
C SER A 458 8.31 6.43 -19.49
N LEU A 459 9.59 6.35 -19.12
CA LEU A 459 10.08 6.53 -17.77
C LEU A 459 10.16 8.01 -17.38
N PRO A 460 9.87 8.36 -16.11
CA PRO A 460 10.10 9.72 -15.60
C PRO A 460 11.57 10.09 -15.65
N THR A 461 11.86 11.39 -15.86
CA THR A 461 13.26 11.89 -15.85
C THR A 461 13.98 11.64 -14.53
N SER A 462 13.27 11.58 -13.40
CA SER A 462 13.84 11.29 -12.08
C SER A 462 14.56 9.93 -12.00
N GLU A 463 14.27 9.01 -12.91
CA GLU A 463 14.98 7.72 -13.01
C GLU A 463 16.46 7.87 -13.44
N LEU A 464 16.81 8.97 -14.14
CA LEU A 464 18.16 9.21 -14.68
C LEU A 464 18.72 10.59 -14.36
N PHE A 465 17.89 11.56 -14.08
CA PHE A 465 18.28 12.97 -14.06
C PHE A 465 17.94 13.63 -12.73
N SER A 466 18.78 14.58 -12.31
CA SER A 466 18.56 15.41 -11.13
C SER A 466 17.58 16.58 -11.37
N LYS A 467 17.25 16.87 -12.63
CA LYS A 467 16.31 17.92 -13.05
C LYS A 467 15.66 17.57 -14.38
N ASN A 468 14.57 18.27 -14.73
CA ASN A 468 13.89 18.08 -16.01
C ASN A 468 14.80 18.39 -17.20
N LEU A 469 14.50 17.75 -18.35
CA LEU A 469 15.23 17.94 -19.58
C LEU A 469 14.88 19.29 -20.23
N SER A 470 15.84 19.89 -20.95
CA SER A 470 15.61 21.09 -21.75
C SER A 470 14.75 20.79 -22.98
N GLN A 471 14.02 21.81 -23.48
CA GLN A 471 13.23 21.73 -24.71
C GLN A 471 14.09 21.62 -25.99
N GLN A 472 15.39 21.84 -25.90
CA GLN A 472 16.30 21.69 -27.04
C GLN A 472 16.23 20.25 -27.60
N THR A 473 16.20 20.13 -28.91
CA THR A 473 16.07 18.83 -29.60
C THR A 473 17.26 17.91 -29.36
N ILE A 474 18.48 18.46 -29.40
CA ILE A 474 19.73 17.72 -29.20
C ILE A 474 20.72 18.52 -28.36
N TYR A 475 21.31 17.89 -27.35
CA TYR A 475 22.43 18.43 -26.57
C TYR A 475 23.16 17.32 -25.78
N SER A 476 24.39 17.62 -25.37
CA SER A 476 25.20 16.69 -24.57
C SER A 476 24.76 16.69 -23.12
N LEU A 477 24.55 15.52 -22.56
CA LEU A 477 24.22 15.29 -21.15
C LEU A 477 25.48 15.00 -20.33
N LYS A 478 25.63 15.68 -19.19
CA LYS A 478 26.80 15.54 -18.31
C LYS A 478 26.39 15.53 -16.83
N PRO A 479 27.18 14.92 -15.94
CA PRO A 479 27.03 15.11 -14.50
C PRO A 479 27.13 16.62 -14.14
N PRO A 480 26.42 17.13 -13.13
CA PRO A 480 25.53 16.39 -12.22
C PRO A 480 24.06 16.22 -12.72
N THR A 481 23.74 16.69 -13.93
CA THR A 481 22.37 16.56 -14.48
C THR A 481 22.04 15.11 -14.77
N LEU A 482 22.97 14.37 -15.37
CA LEU A 482 22.85 12.93 -15.65
C LEU A 482 23.53 12.12 -14.54
N ASP A 483 22.82 11.19 -13.98
CA ASP A 483 23.35 10.21 -13.02
C ASP A 483 23.87 8.97 -13.76
N LEU A 484 25.20 8.87 -13.89
CA LEU A 484 25.86 7.76 -14.58
C LEU A 484 25.69 6.42 -13.85
N ILE A 485 25.52 6.42 -12.52
CA ILE A 485 25.30 5.20 -11.73
C ILE A 485 23.92 4.64 -12.04
N LYS A 486 22.91 5.50 -12.08
CA LYS A 486 21.55 5.10 -12.47
C LYS A 486 21.51 4.64 -13.93
N LEU A 487 22.21 5.32 -14.84
CA LEU A 487 22.30 4.90 -16.25
C LEU A 487 22.95 3.52 -16.37
N GLN A 488 24.05 3.29 -15.68
CA GLN A 488 24.72 1.99 -15.65
C GLN A 488 23.78 0.90 -15.11
N ALA A 489 23.08 1.16 -14.01
CA ALA A 489 22.12 0.23 -13.42
C ALA A 489 20.96 -0.10 -14.37
N LEU A 490 20.42 0.88 -15.10
CA LEU A 490 19.38 0.65 -16.09
C LEU A 490 19.87 -0.19 -17.28
N LEU A 491 21.14 -0.08 -17.65
CA LEU A 491 21.71 -0.85 -18.77
C LEU A 491 22.17 -2.24 -18.36
N THR A 492 22.63 -2.44 -17.11
CA THR A 492 23.14 -3.74 -16.60
C THR A 492 22.11 -4.53 -15.81
N GLY A 493 21.00 -3.94 -15.40
CA GLY A 493 19.98 -4.59 -14.58
C GLY A 493 19.17 -5.62 -15.34
N GLY A 494 19.38 -6.91 -15.06
CA GLY A 494 18.54 -8.03 -15.41
C GLY A 494 19.02 -8.87 -16.58
N GLU A 495 19.90 -9.83 -16.31
CA GLU A 495 20.04 -11.03 -17.16
C GLU A 495 18.71 -11.81 -17.13
N GLU A 496 17.88 -11.68 -18.15
CA GLU A 496 16.84 -12.66 -18.47
C GLU A 496 16.98 -13.12 -19.91
N LYS A 497 17.27 -14.39 -20.09
CA LYS A 497 17.29 -15.07 -21.39
C LYS A 497 15.90 -15.04 -22.02
N GLY A 498 15.80 -14.49 -23.24
CA GLY A 498 14.64 -14.61 -24.13
C GLY A 498 13.45 -13.71 -23.77
N SER A 499 13.45 -12.43 -24.16
CA SER A 499 12.27 -11.56 -24.04
C SER A 499 11.54 -11.42 -25.37
N LEU A 500 10.20 -11.51 -25.35
CA LEU A 500 9.36 -11.13 -26.49
C LEU A 500 9.31 -9.59 -26.54
N ALA A 501 9.77 -8.99 -27.64
CA ALA A 501 9.94 -7.55 -27.78
C ALA A 501 8.91 -6.91 -28.74
N VAL A 502 8.63 -5.61 -28.53
CA VAL A 502 7.99 -4.78 -29.55
C VAL A 502 8.91 -4.75 -30.77
N GLY A 503 8.36 -5.00 -31.96
CA GLY A 503 9.14 -5.21 -33.18
C GLY A 503 9.42 -6.69 -33.51
N SER A 504 9.28 -7.62 -32.57
CA SER A 504 9.37 -9.06 -32.85
C SER A 504 8.32 -9.49 -33.85
N ASN A 505 8.71 -10.31 -34.83
CA ASN A 505 7.79 -10.84 -35.81
C ASN A 505 7.50 -12.31 -35.53
N ILE A 506 6.24 -12.63 -35.21
CA ILE A 506 5.80 -14.00 -34.97
C ILE A 506 4.78 -14.37 -36.04
N SER A 507 5.13 -15.32 -36.88
CA SER A 507 4.23 -15.82 -37.93
C SER A 507 3.72 -14.75 -38.90
N GLY A 508 4.53 -13.71 -39.19
CA GLY A 508 4.13 -12.58 -40.02
C GLY A 508 3.35 -11.45 -39.29
N TYR A 509 3.20 -11.55 -37.97
CA TYR A 509 2.58 -10.53 -37.13
C TYR A 509 3.67 -9.81 -36.35
N ALA A 510 3.79 -8.49 -36.55
CA ALA A 510 4.73 -7.69 -35.79
C ALA A 510 4.12 -7.28 -34.44
N VAL A 511 4.83 -7.50 -33.34
CA VAL A 511 4.44 -7.04 -32.00
C VAL A 511 4.56 -5.52 -31.95
N THR A 512 3.46 -4.80 -31.69
CA THR A 512 3.43 -3.33 -31.63
C THR A 512 3.35 -2.80 -30.20
N SER A 513 2.78 -3.57 -29.29
CA SER A 513 2.82 -3.25 -27.85
C SER A 513 2.66 -4.50 -27.00
N ILE A 514 3.22 -4.48 -25.79
CA ILE A 514 3.06 -5.54 -24.79
C ILE A 514 2.69 -4.87 -23.49
N SER A 515 1.53 -5.22 -22.94
CA SER A 515 1.08 -4.83 -21.61
C SER A 515 0.81 -6.05 -20.73
N SER A 516 0.48 -5.83 -19.45
CA SER A 516 0.06 -6.92 -18.55
C SER A 516 -1.20 -7.64 -19.01
N GLU A 517 -2.03 -6.97 -19.78
CA GLU A 517 -3.36 -7.43 -20.14
C GLU A 517 -3.45 -7.83 -21.61
N ILE A 518 -2.69 -7.17 -22.49
CA ILE A 518 -2.85 -7.31 -23.93
C ILE A 518 -1.47 -7.28 -24.60
N ILE A 519 -1.23 -8.20 -25.52
CA ILE A 519 -0.21 -8.06 -26.58
C ILE A 519 -0.92 -7.57 -27.85
N GLU A 520 -0.45 -6.46 -28.39
CA GLU A 520 -0.97 -5.93 -29.65
C GLU A 520 -0.04 -6.30 -30.80
N PHE A 521 -0.63 -6.85 -31.85
CA PHE A 521 0.06 -7.23 -33.07
C PHE A 521 -0.42 -6.39 -34.25
N LYS A 522 0.49 -6.07 -35.19
CA LYS A 522 0.15 -5.56 -36.53
C LYS A 522 0.04 -6.73 -37.46
N LYS A 523 -1.11 -6.93 -38.05
CA LYS A 523 -1.35 -7.99 -39.06
C LYS A 523 -0.62 -7.67 -40.36
N PRO A 524 -0.36 -8.66 -41.24
CA PRO A 524 0.24 -8.41 -42.55
C PRO A 524 -0.53 -7.42 -43.43
N ASN A 525 -1.84 -7.25 -43.20
CA ASN A 525 -2.69 -6.28 -43.87
C ASN A 525 -2.70 -4.89 -43.24
N GLY A 526 -1.83 -4.63 -42.25
CA GLY A 526 -1.68 -3.36 -41.54
C GLY A 526 -2.66 -3.11 -40.40
N SER A 527 -3.71 -3.94 -40.20
CA SER A 527 -4.67 -3.76 -39.12
C SER A 527 -4.13 -4.25 -37.77
N ARG A 528 -4.61 -3.66 -36.64
CA ARG A 528 -4.22 -4.03 -35.27
C ARG A 528 -4.95 -5.29 -34.81
N LEU A 529 -4.27 -6.10 -34.00
CA LEU A 529 -4.79 -7.30 -33.37
C LEU A 529 -4.41 -7.29 -31.89
N PRO A 530 -5.27 -6.82 -31.00
CA PRO A 530 -5.07 -6.99 -29.58
C PRO A 530 -5.43 -8.43 -29.16
N LEU A 531 -4.50 -9.11 -28.48
CA LEU A 531 -4.72 -10.43 -27.90
C LEU A 531 -4.60 -10.33 -26.37
N PRO A 532 -5.64 -10.73 -25.60
CA PRO A 532 -5.58 -10.75 -24.15
C PRO A 532 -4.46 -11.66 -23.63
N MET A 533 -3.68 -11.17 -22.69
CA MET A 533 -2.59 -11.92 -22.06
C MET A 533 -3.12 -13.16 -21.31
N SER A 534 -4.32 -13.09 -20.77
CA SER A 534 -4.99 -14.22 -20.12
C SER A 534 -5.13 -15.45 -21.04
N ILE A 535 -5.46 -15.22 -22.33
CA ILE A 535 -5.57 -16.29 -23.33
C ILE A 535 -4.20 -16.94 -23.57
N ILE A 536 -3.18 -16.13 -23.67
CA ILE A 536 -1.81 -16.59 -23.94
C ILE A 536 -1.30 -17.40 -22.75
N ASN A 537 -1.50 -16.90 -21.53
CA ASN A 537 -1.08 -17.57 -20.31
C ASN A 537 -1.81 -18.92 -20.13
N GLU A 538 -3.13 -18.95 -20.32
CA GLU A 538 -3.89 -20.19 -20.21
C GLU A 538 -3.46 -21.23 -21.26
N LEU A 539 -3.16 -20.82 -22.50
CA LEU A 539 -2.60 -21.71 -23.53
C LEU A 539 -1.22 -22.23 -23.14
N VAL A 540 -0.34 -21.39 -22.59
CA VAL A 540 0.98 -21.78 -22.07
C VAL A 540 0.84 -22.79 -20.95
N ASP A 541 -0.07 -22.56 -20.01
CA ASP A 541 -0.33 -23.46 -18.87
C ASP A 541 -0.91 -24.80 -19.33
N LEU A 542 -1.83 -24.82 -20.29
CA LEU A 542 -2.37 -26.05 -20.85
C LEU A 542 -1.28 -26.90 -21.49
N VAL A 543 -0.33 -26.28 -22.19
CA VAL A 543 0.79 -26.99 -22.82
C VAL A 543 1.83 -27.44 -21.80
N LYS A 544 2.21 -26.57 -20.85
CA LYS A 544 3.16 -26.94 -19.78
C LYS A 544 2.67 -28.07 -18.88
N ASN A 545 1.38 -28.09 -18.59
CA ASN A 545 0.72 -29.12 -17.77
C ASN A 545 0.37 -30.42 -18.56
N GLY A 546 0.75 -30.50 -19.83
CA GLY A 546 0.51 -31.69 -20.66
C GLY A 546 -0.96 -31.94 -21.00
N LYS A 547 -1.86 -30.98 -20.79
CA LYS A 547 -3.28 -31.07 -21.11
C LYS A 547 -3.57 -30.81 -22.59
N GLY A 548 -2.67 -30.11 -23.30
CA GLY A 548 -2.70 -29.83 -24.73
C GLY A 548 -1.28 -29.75 -25.27
N THR A 549 -1.14 -29.69 -26.60
CA THR A 549 0.14 -29.52 -27.28
C THR A 549 0.13 -28.31 -28.19
N ILE A 550 1.31 -27.78 -28.54
CA ILE A 550 1.46 -26.71 -29.53
C ILE A 550 0.81 -27.10 -30.85
N GLU A 551 0.95 -28.39 -31.23
CA GLU A 551 0.36 -28.93 -32.43
C GLU A 551 -1.19 -28.94 -32.37
N ASP A 552 -1.79 -29.14 -31.20
CA ASP A 552 -3.25 -29.09 -31.00
C ASP A 552 -3.77 -27.66 -31.20
N ILE A 553 -3.03 -26.65 -30.75
CA ILE A 553 -3.37 -25.23 -30.98
C ILE A 553 -3.31 -24.95 -32.49
N LYS A 554 -2.23 -25.36 -33.16
CA LYS A 554 -1.98 -25.12 -34.57
C LYS A 554 -3.02 -25.78 -35.44
N ASN A 555 -3.36 -27.06 -35.13
CA ASN A 555 -4.31 -27.87 -35.89
C ASN A 555 -5.78 -27.65 -35.48
N LYS A 556 -6.05 -26.75 -34.54
CA LYS A 556 -7.39 -26.37 -34.04
C LYS A 556 -8.14 -27.52 -33.33
N THR A 557 -7.41 -28.50 -32.79
CA THR A 557 -7.95 -29.69 -32.11
C THR A 557 -7.89 -29.58 -30.58
N LEU A 558 -7.38 -28.44 -30.03
CA LEU A 558 -7.24 -28.23 -28.60
C LEU A 558 -8.57 -28.41 -27.85
N PHE A 559 -9.65 -27.82 -28.34
CA PHE A 559 -10.98 -27.84 -27.71
C PHE A 559 -11.70 -29.19 -27.82
N ASP A 560 -11.16 -30.11 -28.58
CA ASP A 560 -11.68 -31.50 -28.65
C ASP A 560 -11.05 -32.37 -27.56
N LYS A 561 -9.97 -31.89 -26.93
CA LYS A 561 -9.18 -32.60 -25.90
C LYS A 561 -9.31 -32.01 -24.50
N VAL A 562 -9.58 -30.69 -24.41
CA VAL A 562 -9.55 -29.94 -23.14
C VAL A 562 -10.80 -29.09 -23.02
N GLU A 563 -11.50 -29.22 -21.87
CA GLU A 563 -12.52 -28.25 -21.46
C GLU A 563 -11.82 -27.02 -20.87
N THR A 564 -12.04 -25.85 -21.47
CA THR A 564 -11.44 -24.57 -21.09
C THR A 564 -12.43 -23.45 -21.34
N ASN A 565 -12.30 -22.36 -20.59
CA ASN A 565 -13.11 -21.14 -20.77
C ASN A 565 -12.61 -20.24 -21.91
N LEU A 566 -11.57 -20.66 -22.65
CA LEU A 566 -11.02 -19.88 -23.76
C LEU A 566 -12.02 -19.73 -24.91
N GLU A 567 -12.02 -18.55 -25.53
CA GLU A 567 -12.87 -18.27 -26.69
C GLU A 567 -12.40 -19.05 -27.92
N LYS A 568 -13.06 -20.15 -28.23
CA LYS A 568 -12.74 -21.06 -29.32
C LYS A 568 -12.53 -20.35 -30.66
N TYR A 569 -13.34 -19.34 -30.96
CA TYR A 569 -13.24 -18.62 -32.24
C TYR A 569 -11.95 -17.79 -32.33
N LEU A 570 -11.49 -17.22 -31.20
CA LEU A 570 -10.28 -16.41 -31.15
C LEU A 570 -9.02 -17.29 -31.26
N VAL A 571 -8.97 -18.36 -30.49
CA VAL A 571 -7.84 -19.30 -30.50
C VAL A 571 -7.72 -19.97 -31.88
N ASN A 572 -8.82 -20.48 -32.44
CA ASN A 572 -8.81 -21.12 -33.74
C ASN A 572 -8.64 -20.14 -34.90
N GLY A 573 -9.07 -18.89 -34.74
CA GLY A 573 -8.90 -17.83 -35.74
C GLY A 573 -7.44 -17.40 -35.92
N TYR A 574 -6.64 -17.45 -34.85
CA TYR A 574 -5.22 -17.07 -34.84
C TYR A 574 -4.31 -18.23 -34.47
N SER A 575 -4.71 -19.46 -34.76
CA SER A 575 -4.01 -20.70 -34.35
C SER A 575 -2.52 -20.73 -34.73
N ASN A 576 -2.11 -20.26 -35.91
CA ASN A 576 -0.73 -20.22 -36.33
C ASN A 576 0.11 -19.21 -35.52
N LEU A 577 -0.44 -18.01 -35.24
CA LEU A 577 0.20 -17.01 -34.41
C LEU A 577 0.33 -17.52 -32.97
N LEU A 578 -0.78 -17.99 -32.38
CA LEU A 578 -0.82 -18.44 -30.98
C LEU A 578 0.05 -19.67 -30.76
N ALA A 579 0.07 -20.64 -31.68
CA ALA A 579 0.95 -21.81 -31.56
C ALA A 579 2.43 -21.40 -31.54
N GLN A 580 2.87 -20.50 -32.43
CA GLN A 580 4.25 -20.04 -32.48
C GLN A 580 4.59 -19.14 -31.29
N LEU A 581 3.66 -18.30 -30.84
CA LEU A 581 3.83 -17.47 -29.64
C LEU A 581 3.99 -18.32 -28.38
N VAL A 582 3.13 -19.32 -28.19
CA VAL A 582 3.21 -20.26 -27.06
C VAL A 582 4.51 -21.08 -27.11
N ALA A 583 4.91 -21.56 -28.31
CA ALA A 583 6.19 -22.23 -28.49
C ALA A 583 7.36 -21.32 -28.10
N TYR A 584 7.38 -20.11 -28.61
CA TYR A 584 8.41 -19.11 -28.30
C TYR A 584 8.49 -18.82 -26.78
N ILE A 585 7.35 -18.66 -26.13
CA ILE A 585 7.27 -18.43 -24.67
C ILE A 585 7.84 -19.61 -23.89
N ILE A 586 7.49 -20.84 -24.27
CA ILE A 586 7.94 -22.06 -23.57
C ILE A 586 9.44 -22.29 -23.83
N ASP A 587 9.88 -22.19 -25.07
CA ASP A 587 11.29 -22.45 -25.47
C ASP A 587 12.27 -21.45 -24.83
N ASN A 588 11.84 -20.21 -24.66
CA ASN A 588 12.63 -19.16 -24.01
C ASN A 588 12.36 -19.03 -22.50
N GLY A 589 11.55 -19.92 -21.91
CA GLY A 589 11.24 -19.90 -20.48
C GLY A 589 10.47 -18.65 -20.01
N LEU A 590 9.76 -17.99 -20.94
CA LEU A 590 9.00 -16.80 -20.63
C LEU A 590 7.72 -17.16 -19.85
N SER A 591 7.34 -16.34 -18.86
CA SER A 591 6.03 -16.41 -18.22
C SER A 591 5.44 -15.02 -18.15
N PHE A 592 4.23 -14.84 -18.68
CA PHE A 592 3.53 -13.56 -18.71
C PHE A 592 2.43 -13.47 -17.64
N GLY A 593 2.50 -14.18 -16.57
CA GLY A 593 1.48 -14.19 -15.53
C GLY A 593 2.03 -14.03 -14.12
N ASP A 594 3.19 -14.56 -13.83
CA ASP A 594 3.74 -14.65 -12.46
C ASP A 594 4.96 -13.75 -12.21
N ARG A 595 5.38 -12.93 -13.16
CA ARG A 595 6.56 -12.04 -13.03
C ARG A 595 6.21 -10.56 -12.85
N VAL A 596 5.10 -10.26 -12.20
CA VAL A 596 4.81 -8.90 -11.69
C VAL A 596 5.58 -8.62 -10.39
N SER A 597 6.36 -9.58 -9.87
CA SER A 597 6.98 -9.46 -8.55
C SER A 597 8.39 -8.89 -8.50
N SER A 598 9.11 -8.71 -9.61
CA SER A 598 10.48 -8.21 -9.54
C SER A 598 10.60 -6.69 -9.39
N ASP A 599 9.54 -5.92 -9.67
CA ASP A 599 9.55 -4.46 -9.63
C ASP A 599 8.48 -3.84 -8.73
N ASN A 600 8.26 -4.42 -7.57
CA ASN A 600 7.45 -3.77 -6.55
C ASN A 600 8.07 -2.41 -6.19
N ARG A 601 7.23 -1.38 -6.15
CA ARG A 601 7.58 -0.05 -5.69
C ARG A 601 6.76 0.31 -4.47
N VAL A 602 7.35 1.11 -3.57
CA VAL A 602 6.67 1.55 -2.35
C VAL A 602 6.67 3.07 -2.31
N LEU A 603 5.51 3.67 -2.17
CA LEU A 603 5.38 5.08 -1.83
C LEU A 603 5.08 5.21 -0.34
N ILE A 604 6.01 5.77 0.40
CA ILE A 604 5.84 6.08 1.83
C ILE A 604 5.23 7.47 1.94
N ILE A 605 4.11 7.56 2.65
CA ILE A 605 3.40 8.81 2.94
C ILE A 605 3.44 9.03 4.44
N ASP A 606 4.40 9.85 4.88
CA ASP A 606 4.54 10.16 6.31
C ASP A 606 3.51 11.22 6.72
N GLU A 607 2.97 11.09 7.93
CA GLU A 607 1.94 11.99 8.49
C GLU A 607 0.72 12.16 7.59
N ILE A 608 0.19 11.03 7.07
CA ILE A 608 -0.88 11.04 6.05
C ILE A 608 -2.12 11.82 6.49
N ASN A 609 -2.40 11.90 7.80
CA ASN A 609 -3.53 12.63 8.37
C ASN A 609 -3.31 14.16 8.45
N ARG A 610 -2.08 14.68 8.23
CA ARG A 610 -1.82 16.13 8.24
C ARG A 610 -2.25 16.84 6.97
N GLY A 611 -2.51 16.11 5.89
CA GLY A 611 -3.05 16.66 4.65
C GLY A 611 -4.56 16.40 4.50
N ASN A 612 -5.23 17.21 3.67
CA ASN A 612 -6.60 16.91 3.27
C ASN A 612 -6.58 15.80 2.21
N ILE A 613 -6.70 14.56 2.65
CA ILE A 613 -6.54 13.36 1.82
C ILE A 613 -7.53 13.32 0.66
N ALA A 614 -8.78 13.73 0.88
CA ALA A 614 -9.78 13.78 -0.17
C ALA A 614 -9.40 14.76 -1.29
N ASN A 615 -8.82 15.89 -0.94
CA ASN A 615 -8.35 16.87 -1.91
C ASN A 615 -7.04 16.42 -2.60
N ILE A 616 -6.13 15.78 -1.86
CA ILE A 616 -4.82 15.34 -2.38
C ILE A 616 -4.98 14.18 -3.37
N PHE A 617 -5.82 13.18 -3.05
CA PHE A 617 -6.07 12.06 -3.94
C PHE A 617 -7.13 12.36 -5.00
N GLY A 618 -8.06 13.27 -4.73
CA GLY A 618 -9.16 13.58 -5.64
C GLY A 618 -9.90 12.31 -6.10
N GLU A 619 -10.14 12.21 -7.41
CA GLU A 619 -10.77 11.05 -8.04
C GLU A 619 -9.94 9.76 -7.95
N LEU A 620 -8.62 9.87 -7.75
CA LEU A 620 -7.72 8.72 -7.67
C LEU A 620 -7.93 7.87 -6.42
N ILE A 621 -8.63 8.41 -5.41
CA ILE A 621 -8.95 7.67 -4.18
C ILE A 621 -9.68 6.34 -4.46
N THR A 622 -10.42 6.26 -5.58
CA THR A 622 -11.08 5.03 -6.00
C THR A 622 -10.10 4.05 -6.64
N LEU A 623 -9.11 4.56 -7.38
CA LEU A 623 -8.14 3.74 -8.12
C LEU A 623 -7.12 3.04 -7.21
N ILE A 624 -6.87 3.56 -6.01
CA ILE A 624 -5.96 2.90 -5.07
C ILE A 624 -6.56 1.63 -4.44
N GLU A 625 -7.87 1.42 -4.56
CA GLU A 625 -8.55 0.21 -4.08
C GLU A 625 -7.98 -1.02 -4.81
N PRO A 626 -7.59 -2.10 -4.10
CA PRO A 626 -6.91 -3.26 -4.71
C PRO A 626 -7.63 -3.82 -5.93
N SER A 627 -8.96 -3.98 -5.88
CA SER A 627 -9.76 -4.51 -7.00
C SER A 627 -9.87 -3.55 -8.21
N LYS A 628 -9.52 -2.27 -8.05
CA LYS A 628 -9.59 -1.25 -9.10
C LYS A 628 -8.24 -0.95 -9.75
N ARG A 629 -7.18 -1.60 -9.28
CA ARG A 629 -5.84 -1.47 -9.83
C ARG A 629 -5.75 -2.03 -11.24
N ALA A 630 -4.78 -1.52 -12.02
CA ALA A 630 -4.51 -2.05 -13.36
C ALA A 630 -4.17 -3.55 -13.29
N GLY A 631 -4.80 -4.34 -14.16
CA GLY A 631 -4.65 -5.80 -14.20
C GLY A 631 -5.63 -6.58 -13.33
N GLU A 632 -6.46 -5.91 -12.53
CA GLU A 632 -7.49 -6.58 -11.73
C GLU A 632 -8.82 -6.67 -12.51
N PRO A 633 -9.70 -7.64 -12.18
CA PRO A 633 -10.96 -7.83 -12.92
C PRO A 633 -11.88 -6.61 -12.97
N ASP A 634 -11.84 -5.77 -11.95
CA ASP A 634 -12.62 -4.54 -11.82
C ASP A 634 -11.79 -3.28 -12.07
N ALA A 635 -10.67 -3.39 -12.80
CA ALA A 635 -9.76 -2.28 -13.06
C ALA A 635 -10.49 -1.06 -13.61
N LEU A 636 -10.10 0.11 -13.10
CA LEU A 636 -10.66 1.40 -13.54
C LEU A 636 -9.54 2.34 -14.00
N SER A 637 -9.90 3.21 -14.94
CA SER A 637 -9.07 4.35 -15.31
C SER A 637 -9.89 5.64 -15.25
N VAL A 638 -9.23 6.75 -14.95
CA VAL A 638 -9.81 8.10 -14.95
C VAL A 638 -9.03 8.98 -15.91
N THR A 639 -9.66 10.04 -16.40
CA THR A 639 -8.96 11.05 -17.21
C THR A 639 -8.45 12.14 -16.29
N LEU A 640 -7.14 12.33 -16.24
CA LEU A 640 -6.52 13.35 -15.40
C LEU A 640 -6.93 14.77 -15.82
N PRO A 641 -7.07 15.72 -14.88
CA PRO A 641 -7.66 17.03 -15.16
C PRO A 641 -6.77 17.96 -15.99
N TYR A 642 -5.44 17.88 -15.87
CA TYR A 642 -4.51 18.77 -16.57
C TYR A 642 -4.03 18.16 -17.88
N THR A 643 -3.44 16.98 -17.86
CA THR A 643 -2.90 16.30 -19.05
C THR A 643 -3.99 15.73 -19.96
N LYS A 644 -5.23 15.56 -19.49
CA LYS A 644 -6.33 14.90 -20.20
C LYS A 644 -6.02 13.47 -20.66
N LYS A 645 -5.03 12.83 -20.06
CA LYS A 645 -4.63 11.45 -20.36
C LYS A 645 -5.37 10.46 -19.45
N PRO A 646 -5.68 9.24 -19.93
CA PRO A 646 -6.19 8.18 -19.07
C PRO A 646 -5.09 7.77 -18.07
N PHE A 647 -5.49 7.50 -16.84
CA PHE A 647 -4.61 7.12 -15.75
C PHE A 647 -5.22 5.98 -14.94
N SER A 648 -4.39 5.01 -14.58
CA SER A 648 -4.71 3.90 -13.68
C SER A 648 -3.57 3.68 -12.70
N VAL A 649 -3.87 3.05 -11.56
CA VAL A 649 -2.85 2.75 -10.55
C VAL A 649 -2.40 1.30 -10.72
N PRO A 650 -1.09 1.03 -10.87
CA PRO A 650 -0.58 -0.32 -11.08
C PRO A 650 -0.66 -1.19 -9.81
N SER A 651 -0.80 -2.52 -9.99
CA SER A 651 -0.93 -3.49 -8.90
C SER A 651 0.37 -3.76 -8.14
N ASN A 652 1.52 -3.33 -8.66
CA ASN A 652 2.85 -3.46 -8.04
C ASN A 652 3.33 -2.18 -7.31
N LEU A 653 2.49 -1.16 -7.17
CA LEU A 653 2.75 0.01 -6.35
C LEU A 653 2.08 -0.13 -4.98
N TYR A 654 2.87 -0.16 -3.93
CA TYR A 654 2.41 -0.24 -2.55
C TYR A 654 2.40 1.15 -1.90
N LEU A 655 1.33 1.44 -1.15
CA LEU A 655 1.21 2.69 -0.39
C LEU A 655 1.38 2.38 1.11
N LEU A 656 2.35 3.01 1.73
CA LEU A 656 2.66 2.82 3.15
C LEU A 656 2.56 4.16 3.88
N GLY A 657 1.44 4.39 4.56
CA GLY A 657 1.20 5.59 5.35
C GLY A 657 1.66 5.47 6.79
N THR A 658 2.05 6.59 7.42
CA THR A 658 2.14 6.70 8.88
C THR A 658 1.13 7.73 9.39
N MET A 659 0.60 7.51 10.58
CA MET A 659 -0.39 8.40 11.19
C MET A 659 -0.18 8.52 12.68
N ASN A 660 -0.06 9.74 13.17
CA ASN A 660 -0.06 10.07 14.58
C ASN A 660 -1.47 10.22 15.09
N THR A 661 -1.86 9.43 16.10
CA THR A 661 -3.23 9.45 16.63
C THR A 661 -3.47 10.53 17.68
N ALA A 662 -2.42 11.02 18.34
CA ALA A 662 -2.51 12.08 19.34
C ALA A 662 -2.90 13.44 18.74
N ASP A 663 -2.64 13.68 17.44
CA ASP A 663 -2.96 14.94 16.76
C ASP A 663 -4.47 15.06 16.46
N LYS A 664 -5.30 15.33 17.46
CA LYS A 664 -6.77 15.49 17.32
C LYS A 664 -7.20 16.71 16.49
N SER A 665 -6.31 17.69 16.28
CA SER A 665 -6.58 18.88 15.47
C SER A 665 -6.64 18.59 13.95
N LEU A 666 -6.21 17.39 13.55
CA LEU A 666 -6.13 16.97 12.17
C LEU A 666 -7.32 16.08 11.83
N ALA A 667 -7.85 16.23 10.63
CA ALA A 667 -9.08 15.60 10.17
C ALA A 667 -9.16 14.12 10.54
N GLN A 668 -10.28 13.70 11.12
CA GLN A 668 -10.59 12.28 11.26
C GLN A 668 -10.40 11.61 9.90
N VAL A 669 -9.62 10.56 9.85
CA VAL A 669 -9.40 9.77 8.63
C VAL A 669 -10.76 9.46 8.00
N ASP A 670 -10.98 9.98 6.79
CA ASP A 670 -12.22 9.78 6.05
C ASP A 670 -12.56 8.28 6.00
N ILE A 671 -13.83 7.96 6.21
CA ILE A 671 -14.37 6.60 6.10
C ILE A 671 -14.01 5.96 4.75
N ALA A 672 -13.83 6.78 3.71
CA ALA A 672 -13.38 6.34 2.40
C ALA A 672 -12.00 5.68 2.43
N LEU A 673 -11.05 6.17 3.24
CA LEU A 673 -9.73 5.56 3.42
C LEU A 673 -9.76 4.28 4.24
N ARG A 674 -10.63 4.22 5.25
CA ARG A 674 -10.72 3.04 6.11
C ARG A 674 -11.06 1.74 5.37
N ARG A 675 -11.68 1.86 4.19
CA ARG A 675 -11.99 0.72 3.33
C ARG A 675 -10.87 0.36 2.36
N ARG A 676 -9.91 1.27 2.13
CA ARG A 676 -8.87 1.14 1.12
C ARG A 676 -7.49 0.84 1.68
N PHE A 677 -7.31 1.09 2.98
CA PHE A 677 -6.06 0.82 3.68
C PHE A 677 -6.27 -0.21 4.79
N GLU A 678 -5.28 -1.06 4.97
CA GLU A 678 -5.13 -1.87 6.17
C GLU A 678 -4.48 -1.02 7.26
N PHE A 679 -5.12 -0.98 8.43
CA PHE A 679 -4.65 -0.19 9.56
C PHE A 679 -3.92 -1.09 10.54
N VAL A 680 -2.62 -0.86 10.70
CA VAL A 680 -1.74 -1.59 11.61
C VAL A 680 -1.45 -0.72 12.83
N GLU A 681 -1.94 -1.13 13.98
CA GLU A 681 -1.76 -0.41 15.23
C GLU A 681 -0.35 -0.60 15.79
N MET A 682 0.28 0.50 16.17
CA MET A 682 1.62 0.52 16.78
C MET A 682 1.56 1.17 18.16
N MET A 683 1.39 0.36 19.18
CA MET A 683 1.37 0.78 20.57
C MET A 683 2.79 0.72 21.19
N PRO A 684 3.01 1.36 22.36
CA PRO A 684 4.28 1.28 23.06
C PRO A 684 4.70 -0.17 23.35
N ASP A 685 5.90 -0.53 22.96
CA ASP A 685 6.49 -1.86 23.18
C ASP A 685 7.32 -1.85 24.47
N TYR A 686 6.72 -2.39 25.53
CA TYR A 686 7.38 -2.49 26.82
C TYR A 686 8.41 -3.64 26.89
N GLU A 687 8.31 -4.65 26.01
CA GLU A 687 9.29 -5.74 25.95
C GLU A 687 10.64 -5.21 25.43
N LEU A 688 10.60 -4.31 24.44
CA LEU A 688 11.79 -3.64 23.95
C LEU A 688 12.51 -2.85 25.04
N LEU A 689 11.75 -2.19 25.93
CA LEU A 689 12.32 -1.42 27.06
C LEU A 689 12.99 -2.29 28.13
N LYS A 690 12.71 -3.59 28.21
CA LYS A 690 13.40 -4.52 29.12
C LYS A 690 14.89 -4.71 28.76
N SER A 691 15.29 -4.35 27.53
CA SER A 691 16.70 -4.35 27.11
C SER A 691 17.53 -3.24 27.77
N ILE A 692 16.88 -2.21 28.33
CA ILE A 692 17.55 -1.11 29.05
C ILE A 692 17.94 -1.62 30.42
N PRO A 693 19.24 -1.50 30.82
CA PRO A 693 19.69 -1.87 32.16
C PRO A 693 18.96 -1.05 33.23
N LYS A 694 18.75 -1.62 34.43
CA LYS A 694 18.19 -0.86 35.54
C LYS A 694 19.12 0.28 35.92
N ILE A 695 18.58 1.49 35.92
CA ILE A 695 19.33 2.73 36.24
C ILE A 695 19.15 3.02 37.72
N GLN A 696 20.14 2.80 38.56
CA GLN A 696 20.08 2.97 39.99
C GLN A 696 18.83 2.34 40.64
N GLY A 697 18.40 1.17 40.12
CA GLY A 697 17.21 0.46 40.59
C GLY A 697 15.92 0.74 39.81
N ILE A 698 15.90 1.78 38.99
CA ILE A 698 14.76 2.15 38.16
C ILE A 698 14.56 1.13 37.06
N ASP A 699 13.36 0.61 36.92
CA ASP A 699 12.93 -0.26 35.82
C ASP A 699 12.14 0.57 34.78
N ILE A 700 12.78 0.88 33.66
CA ILE A 700 12.22 1.76 32.64
C ILE A 700 10.94 1.18 32.00
N SER A 701 10.87 -0.14 31.82
CA SER A 701 9.68 -0.81 31.28
C SER A 701 8.48 -0.64 32.21
N ARG A 702 8.68 -0.81 33.52
CA ARG A 702 7.62 -0.61 34.53
C ARG A 702 7.22 0.86 34.69
N LEU A 703 8.21 1.75 34.63
CA LEU A 703 7.99 3.20 34.72
C LEU A 703 7.11 3.66 33.53
N ALA A 704 7.50 3.37 32.32
CA ALA A 704 6.77 3.74 31.10
C ALA A 704 5.35 3.14 31.08
N LYS A 705 5.21 1.87 31.52
CA LYS A 705 3.91 1.21 31.62
C LYS A 705 2.99 1.89 32.64
N ALA A 706 3.49 2.24 33.80
CA ALA A 706 2.70 2.89 34.87
C ALA A 706 2.24 4.29 34.43
N ILE A 707 3.11 5.07 33.78
CA ILE A 707 2.78 6.39 33.22
C ILE A 707 1.67 6.22 32.17
N ASN A 708 1.84 5.32 31.21
CA ASN A 708 0.86 5.11 30.14
C ASN A 708 -0.50 4.61 30.65
N GLN A 709 -0.53 3.74 31.62
CA GLN A 709 -1.78 3.31 32.26
C GLN A 709 -2.56 4.47 32.87
N ARG A 710 -1.85 5.44 33.49
CA ARG A 710 -2.50 6.65 34.04
C ARG A 710 -2.94 7.62 32.93
N ILE A 711 -2.17 7.73 31.87
CA ILE A 711 -2.60 8.50 30.69
C ILE A 711 -3.89 7.90 30.10
N GLU A 712 -3.98 6.59 29.96
CA GLU A 712 -5.21 5.94 29.50
C GLU A 712 -6.42 6.21 30.39
N LEU A 713 -6.23 6.29 31.72
CA LEU A 713 -7.29 6.56 32.69
C LEU A 713 -7.70 8.03 32.72
N LEU A 714 -6.74 8.95 32.60
CA LEU A 714 -6.97 10.39 32.75
C LEU A 714 -7.29 11.11 31.47
N PHE A 715 -6.94 10.52 30.32
CA PHE A 715 -7.10 11.09 29.00
C PHE A 715 -7.61 10.05 28.00
N ASP A 716 -6.73 9.33 27.31
CA ASP A 716 -7.08 8.19 26.43
C ASP A 716 -5.82 7.38 26.04
N ARG A 717 -6.02 6.26 25.34
CA ARG A 717 -4.93 5.39 24.89
C ARG A 717 -4.12 5.96 23.73
N GLU A 718 -4.65 6.92 22.98
CA GLU A 718 -4.03 7.48 21.80
C GLU A 718 -2.90 8.46 22.13
N HIS A 719 -2.86 8.93 23.40
CA HIS A 719 -1.87 9.85 23.94
C HIS A 719 -0.80 9.17 24.78
N THR A 720 -0.72 7.83 24.79
CA THR A 720 0.33 7.12 25.50
C THR A 720 1.72 7.45 24.94
N ILE A 721 2.73 7.44 25.81
CA ILE A 721 4.12 7.77 25.46
C ILE A 721 4.77 6.55 24.81
N GLY A 722 5.32 6.71 23.61
CA GLY A 722 5.99 5.65 22.86
C GLY A 722 7.33 5.25 23.48
N HIS A 723 7.74 4.03 23.21
CA HIS A 723 9.00 3.47 23.72
C HIS A 723 10.25 4.17 23.19
N SER A 724 10.17 4.84 22.04
CA SER A 724 11.34 5.47 21.40
C SER A 724 11.95 6.61 22.23
N PHE A 725 11.17 7.27 23.09
CA PHE A 725 11.67 8.29 23.99
C PHE A 725 12.75 7.72 24.95
N PHE A 726 12.64 6.46 25.33
CA PHE A 726 13.54 5.82 26.29
C PHE A 726 14.70 5.05 25.61
N LEU A 727 14.71 4.85 24.30
CA LEU A 727 15.75 4.09 23.62
C LEU A 727 17.16 4.66 23.73
N PRO A 728 17.39 5.99 23.87
CA PRO A 728 18.71 6.53 24.14
C PRO A 728 19.38 5.95 25.42
N LEU A 729 18.57 5.49 26.37
CA LEU A 729 19.07 4.83 27.60
C LEU A 729 19.71 3.45 27.34
N ILE A 730 19.58 2.85 26.18
CA ILE A 730 20.29 1.62 25.82
C ILE A 730 21.78 1.91 25.72
N SER A 731 22.17 3.04 25.13
CA SER A 731 23.56 3.46 24.94
C SER A 731 24.09 4.23 26.15
N GLU A 732 23.27 4.96 26.86
CA GLU A 732 23.63 5.82 28.00
C GLU A 732 22.64 5.61 29.18
N PRO A 733 22.78 4.49 29.92
CA PRO A 733 21.87 4.14 31.02
C PRO A 733 22.22 4.91 32.32
N THR A 734 22.07 6.24 32.30
CA THR A 734 22.38 7.12 33.42
C THR A 734 21.14 7.85 33.91
N ILE A 735 21.14 8.29 35.22
CA ILE A 735 20.03 9.04 35.78
C ILE A 735 19.96 10.44 35.16
N GLU A 736 21.10 11.01 34.82
CA GLU A 736 21.20 12.30 34.17
C GLU A 736 20.53 12.26 32.81
N LYS A 737 20.77 11.18 32.01
CA LYS A 737 20.12 11.02 30.71
C LYS A 737 18.62 10.77 30.83
N LEU A 738 18.20 10.02 31.83
CA LEU A 738 16.78 9.84 32.13
C LEU A 738 16.12 11.17 32.53
N GLY A 739 16.78 11.96 33.36
CA GLY A 739 16.34 13.31 33.74
C GLY A 739 16.19 14.24 32.57
N GLU A 740 17.17 14.23 31.64
CA GLU A 740 17.13 15.00 30.39
C GLU A 740 15.93 14.61 29.50
N ILE A 741 15.66 13.30 29.36
CA ILE A 741 14.48 12.82 28.61
C ILE A 741 13.18 13.31 29.25
N PHE A 742 13.09 13.25 30.58
CA PHE A 742 11.90 13.75 31.28
C PHE A 742 11.75 15.26 31.11
N GLU A 743 12.81 16.03 31.37
CA GLU A 743 12.80 17.47 31.33
C GLU A 743 12.47 18.03 29.94
N LEU A 744 13.12 17.49 28.89
CA LEU A 744 13.06 18.05 27.54
C LEU A 744 11.98 17.42 26.65
N GLN A 745 11.47 16.23 27.01
CA GLN A 745 10.56 15.50 26.11
C GLN A 745 9.27 15.07 26.82
N ILE A 746 9.35 14.38 27.96
CA ILE A 746 8.16 13.78 28.58
C ILE A 746 7.30 14.81 29.30
N LEU A 747 7.90 15.67 30.15
CA LEU A 747 7.16 16.69 30.86
C LEU A 747 6.51 17.71 29.90
N PRO A 748 7.21 18.24 28.90
CA PRO A 748 6.58 19.15 27.94
C PRO A 748 5.42 18.48 27.18
N LEU A 749 5.57 17.21 26.80
CA LEU A 749 4.53 16.46 26.13
C LEU A 749 3.28 16.26 27.02
N LEU A 750 3.47 15.96 28.28
CA LEU A 750 2.37 15.85 29.25
C LEU A 750 1.67 17.19 29.49
N GLU A 751 2.43 18.29 29.58
CA GLU A 751 1.89 19.64 29.70
C GLU A 751 1.01 20.00 28.50
N GLU A 752 1.44 19.65 27.28
CA GLU A 752 0.65 19.84 26.08
C GLU A 752 -0.63 19.00 26.09
N TYR A 753 -0.56 17.73 26.48
CA TYR A 753 -1.70 16.83 26.54
C TYR A 753 -2.77 17.28 27.52
N PHE A 754 -2.36 17.80 28.67
CA PHE A 754 -3.27 18.22 29.73
C PHE A 754 -3.52 19.74 29.76
N PHE A 755 -3.14 20.47 28.68
CA PHE A 755 -3.39 21.90 28.56
C PHE A 755 -2.89 22.70 29.77
N GLU A 756 -1.66 22.41 30.22
CA GLU A 756 -1.01 23.02 31.41
C GLU A 756 -1.75 22.74 32.74
N ASP A 757 -2.62 21.74 32.78
CA ASP A 757 -3.18 21.24 34.05
C ASP A 757 -2.12 20.45 34.82
N TRP A 758 -1.33 21.14 35.57
CA TRP A 758 -0.20 20.62 36.35
C TRP A 758 -0.61 19.55 37.36
N GLU A 759 -1.82 19.62 37.93
CA GLU A 759 -2.33 18.62 38.83
C GLU A 759 -2.49 17.27 38.12
N ARG A 760 -3.05 17.26 36.92
CA ARG A 760 -3.17 16.04 36.11
C ARG A 760 -1.82 15.51 35.65
N VAL A 761 -0.88 16.39 35.27
CA VAL A 761 0.50 15.98 34.97
C VAL A 761 1.11 15.28 36.17
N GLY A 762 0.97 15.85 37.39
CA GLY A 762 1.41 15.19 38.62
C GLY A 762 0.71 13.85 38.90
N GLN A 763 -0.59 13.74 38.61
CA GLN A 763 -1.34 12.48 38.72
C GLN A 763 -0.80 11.40 37.75
N VAL A 764 -0.46 11.75 36.51
CA VAL A 764 0.19 10.84 35.56
C VAL A 764 1.53 10.32 36.10
N LEU A 765 2.32 11.18 36.72
CA LEU A 765 3.62 10.86 37.34
C LEU A 765 3.50 10.18 38.70
N GLY A 766 2.26 10.05 39.21
CA GLY A 766 1.96 9.44 40.50
C GLY A 766 2.32 10.31 41.69
N ASP A 767 2.50 11.62 41.49
CA ASP A 767 2.90 12.55 42.55
C ASP A 767 1.88 12.64 43.68
N HIS A 768 0.60 12.45 43.40
CA HIS A 768 -0.47 12.38 44.42
C HIS A 768 -0.37 11.15 45.32
N LEU A 769 0.47 10.16 44.99
CA LEU A 769 0.72 8.96 45.82
C LEU A 769 2.04 9.07 46.58
N LYS A 770 2.81 10.13 46.37
CA LYS A 770 4.10 10.38 47.04
C LYS A 770 3.92 11.28 48.23
N ALA A 771 4.70 11.03 49.28
CA ALA A 771 4.68 11.91 50.47
C ALA A 771 5.24 13.29 50.11
N ALA A 772 4.49 14.33 50.45
CA ALA A 772 4.96 15.70 50.33
C ALA A 772 6.07 15.99 51.32
N SER A 773 7.13 16.69 50.94
CA SER A 773 8.18 17.16 51.81
C SER A 773 8.16 18.69 51.91
N ASN A 774 8.50 19.20 53.08
CA ASN A 774 8.58 20.64 53.31
C ASN A 774 9.83 21.30 52.66
N LYS A 775 10.72 20.51 52.07
CA LYS A 775 11.88 20.99 51.30
C LYS A 775 11.88 20.35 49.94
N ALA A 776 11.98 21.18 48.88
CA ALA A 776 12.03 20.70 47.49
C ALA A 776 13.18 19.70 47.25
N GLU A 777 14.32 19.88 47.90
CA GLU A 777 15.49 18.99 47.84
C GLU A 777 15.29 17.59 48.45
N SER A 778 14.13 17.34 49.09
CA SER A 778 13.75 16.03 49.62
C SER A 778 12.37 15.56 49.14
N ASP A 779 11.76 16.27 48.22
CA ASP A 779 10.47 15.94 47.66
C ASP A 779 10.62 15.10 46.39
N ASN A 780 10.04 13.92 46.39
CA ASN A 780 10.08 12.99 45.24
C ASN A 780 9.02 13.26 44.17
N ARG A 781 8.21 14.31 44.34
CA ARG A 781 7.22 14.73 43.33
C ARG A 781 7.92 15.50 42.23
N PHE A 782 7.52 15.24 40.99
CA PHE A 782 8.03 15.96 39.80
C PHE A 782 7.39 17.34 39.63
N ILE A 783 6.15 17.45 40.12
CA ILE A 783 5.36 18.68 40.08
C ILE A 783 5.06 19.07 41.54
N ILE A 784 5.52 20.22 41.94
CA ILE A 784 5.35 20.76 43.28
C ILE A 784 4.70 22.13 43.27
N GLU A 785 4.04 22.47 44.36
CA GLU A 785 3.46 23.79 44.54
C GLU A 785 4.56 24.85 44.62
N LYS A 786 4.42 25.93 43.84
CA LYS A 786 5.39 27.01 43.75
C LYS A 786 5.44 27.86 45.01
N TYR A 787 4.30 28.05 45.66
CA TYR A 787 4.14 28.90 46.84
C TYR A 787 3.56 28.08 48.01
N SER A 788 4.16 28.24 49.18
CA SER A 788 3.62 27.68 50.42
C SER A 788 2.37 28.46 50.85
N THR A 789 1.53 27.84 51.66
CA THR A 789 0.33 28.49 52.19
C THR A 789 0.65 29.83 52.91
N SER A 790 1.82 29.96 53.57
CA SER A 790 2.29 31.19 54.18
C SER A 790 2.64 32.26 53.19
N GLU A 791 3.34 31.91 52.11
CA GLU A 791 3.67 32.87 51.02
C GLU A 791 2.43 33.34 50.28
N ILE A 792 1.46 32.44 50.05
CA ILE A 792 0.16 32.80 49.46
C ILE A 792 -0.57 33.81 50.36
N ALA A 793 -0.58 33.57 51.69
CA ALA A 793 -1.23 34.48 52.64
C ALA A 793 -0.52 35.84 52.70
N GLU A 794 0.81 35.89 52.52
CA GLU A 794 1.56 37.16 52.46
C GLU A 794 1.26 37.93 51.15
N LEU A 795 1.14 37.21 50.02
CA LEU A 795 0.92 37.85 48.72
C LEU A 795 -0.52 38.28 48.48
N MET A 796 -1.51 37.52 48.94
CA MET A 796 -2.92 37.67 48.64
C MET A 796 -3.79 38.06 49.81
N GLY A 797 -3.24 37.98 51.04
CA GLY A 797 -3.97 38.16 52.27
C GLY A 797 -4.43 36.84 52.88
N SER A 798 -4.54 36.81 54.24
CA SER A 798 -4.88 35.60 54.99
C SER A 798 -6.31 35.07 54.78
N GLU A 799 -7.19 35.86 54.20
CA GLU A 799 -8.58 35.49 53.88
C GLU A 799 -8.79 35.09 52.44
N TRP A 800 -7.73 35.11 51.62
CA TRP A 800 -7.85 34.71 50.21
C TRP A 800 -7.83 33.16 50.09
N GLU A 801 -8.87 32.65 49.52
CA GLU A 801 -8.96 31.23 49.17
C GLU A 801 -8.67 31.05 47.70
N PRO A 802 -7.75 30.17 47.27
CA PRO A 802 -7.50 29.88 45.86
C PRO A 802 -8.75 29.23 45.26
N ASN A 803 -9.38 29.90 44.29
CA ASN A 803 -10.51 29.38 43.53
C ASN A 803 -10.07 28.23 42.58
N GLY A 804 -9.38 27.22 43.12
CA GLY A 804 -8.96 26.04 42.39
C GLY A 804 -7.70 26.23 41.51
N VAL A 805 -7.04 27.41 41.54
CA VAL A 805 -5.81 27.64 40.75
C VAL A 805 -4.63 27.71 41.72
N GLN A 806 -3.85 26.61 41.77
CA GLN A 806 -2.54 26.60 42.44
C GLN A 806 -1.44 26.84 41.39
N ALA A 807 -0.39 27.59 41.76
CA ALA A 807 0.78 27.74 40.93
C ALA A 807 1.72 26.55 41.19
N PHE A 808 2.07 25.83 40.17
CA PHE A 808 2.99 24.69 40.23
C PHE A 808 4.31 25.02 39.51
N ILE A 809 5.37 24.29 39.88
CA ILE A 809 6.67 24.29 39.23
C ILE A 809 7.17 22.86 39.08
N ARG A 810 8.06 22.65 38.12
CA ARG A 810 8.85 21.41 37.99
C ARG A 810 9.88 21.36 39.13
N ASN A 811 10.08 20.18 39.67
CA ASN A 811 11.07 19.94 40.74
C ASN A 811 12.32 19.30 40.11
N ASP A 812 13.35 20.08 39.88
CA ASP A 812 14.60 19.63 39.24
C ASP A 812 15.33 18.58 40.10
N TYR A 813 15.16 18.57 41.43
CA TYR A 813 15.72 17.55 42.30
C TYR A 813 15.16 16.16 41.97
N ALA A 814 13.85 16.06 41.68
CA ALA A 814 13.21 14.78 41.34
C ALA A 814 13.78 14.17 40.03
N LEU A 815 14.25 15.00 39.09
CA LEU A 815 14.83 14.55 37.84
C LEU A 815 16.12 13.73 37.97
N THR A 816 16.87 13.98 39.09
CA THR A 816 18.14 13.30 39.38
C THR A 816 18.01 12.33 40.57
N ASN A 817 16.81 12.16 41.11
CA ASN A 817 16.55 11.29 42.26
C ASN A 817 15.90 9.96 41.82
N PRO A 818 16.56 8.79 41.95
CA PRO A 818 16.00 7.50 41.59
C PRO A 818 14.68 7.16 42.31
N ASP A 819 14.54 7.57 43.57
CA ASP A 819 13.32 7.29 44.35
C ASP A 819 12.08 7.98 43.76
N ALA A 820 12.24 9.13 43.13
CA ALA A 820 11.16 9.84 42.42
C ALA A 820 10.56 9.00 41.27
N TYR A 821 11.41 8.34 40.52
CA TYR A 821 11.00 7.46 39.39
C TYR A 821 10.43 6.13 39.90
N ILE A 822 11.06 5.52 40.92
CA ILE A 822 10.60 4.24 41.47
C ILE A 822 9.20 4.43 42.10
N ALA A 823 8.96 5.53 42.79
CA ALA A 823 7.66 5.85 43.37
C ALA A 823 6.54 6.04 42.35
N CYS A 824 6.86 6.25 41.06
CA CYS A 824 5.84 6.28 40.00
C CYS A 824 5.15 4.92 39.82
N TYR A 825 5.85 3.80 40.04
CA TYR A 825 5.33 2.45 39.81
C TYR A 825 5.35 1.55 41.07
N GLU A 826 6.01 1.99 42.14
CA GLU A 826 6.00 1.37 43.45
C GLU A 826 5.70 2.45 44.51
N PRO A 827 4.45 2.95 44.60
CA PRO A 827 4.12 3.96 45.61
C PRO A 827 4.33 3.39 47.03
N ARG A 828 5.06 4.13 47.84
CA ARG A 828 5.38 3.76 49.23
C ARG A 828 4.49 4.50 50.23
#